data_15aaa4c528e814731c93eaba05766ab0
#
_entry.id   15aaa4c528e814731c93eaba05766ab0
#
_cell.length_a   1.000
_cell.length_b   1.000
_cell.length_c   1.000
_cell.angle_alpha   90.00
_cell.angle_beta   90.00
_cell.angle_gamma   90.00
#
_symmetry.space_group_name_H-M   'P 1'
#
loop_
_entity.id
_entity.type
_entity.pdbx_description
1 polymer ?
#
loop_
_entity_poly.entity_id
_entity_poly.type
_entity_poly.pdbx_seq_one_letter_code
_entity_poly.pdbx_strand_id
1 'polypeptide(L)'
;MTEFTFTSGGYQGSIGTPEAGTSGEWYIENLLEELDGAMYTGCDMNTTPAMMQKLHERCGGRYVLAALANETCCPNTATAAGVLGAVTACVDGDVRGKTFVVHGCGGVGGAVAAGLVELGAASVKTVDLNQKRAAIPGCEVLDPEAKWWAVECDALVPCSASGVLTAERASELICRSVVGASNLPFASVEARRVAEARCVVAPEGVTSAGAVIVDSIEHYAPLNFREAPPSKVYDFTFEAVRAKTDELLAAAAADGVSPTVAIPLVEEADPRRIGERYSSWLATDARDRVGGFLQEHVARPAAPTGARRPPPKMAGRRSFSTTSARTCDTLVVGGGVMGLNIAYQLKRRDPDHQVTVLEAAPALGAGSSGYSTGFQRAYYSFDETMGFALDGINAHKNWQDYLADTSAVARFVETGALWMLGYDEAQNAAMVERLAKFGVGADVLDEAAMGERFPLINCDPMPKFDAEGNEVDQGLGAFSAVYEHGCGHMDSSTCLEDLHRACVRDGVDFRFKTKVAKFTLDGGRCTGAQLADGSRIEAATTVNAAGPWCGPGVGSLSSWRGRRDGVDAMVWDGVRSRRFNALNETVGVKNSTTSLPTRIQVGHKYIPDEYCSLPFVADGWGDSGIYFMPRAGNNQLVFGSVAHRFESEIVDPDDYNDALDPDVKQDYLNCLFHRLPGLETSGEIVGFSSMYTVNQDDVHPVIGESNVPGLWACNGFSGHGFKLAPAVGSLVAQQITGLKTDAWETSVAHDFMGPGREPLTLKVKTHFA
;
A
#
# COMPACT_ATOMS: atom_id res chain seq x y z
N MET A 1 19.03 -18.32 -1.14
CA MET A 1 17.73 -18.39 -0.46
C MET A 1 17.75 -17.25 0.54
N THR A 2 17.18 -16.12 0.17
CA THR A 2 17.07 -14.93 1.02
C THR A 2 15.79 -15.09 1.84
N GLU A 3 15.96 -15.39 3.12
CA GLU A 3 14.83 -15.42 4.05
C GLU A 3 14.37 -13.99 4.28
N PHE A 4 13.17 -13.66 3.81
CA PHE A 4 12.50 -12.43 4.19
C PHE A 4 11.88 -12.62 5.57
N THR A 5 12.52 -12.06 6.58
CA THR A 5 11.89 -11.85 7.88
C THR A 5 10.96 -10.66 7.70
N PHE A 6 9.66 -10.90 7.59
CA PHE A 6 8.68 -9.83 7.78
C PHE A 6 8.68 -9.42 9.24
N THR A 7 9.50 -8.44 9.60
CA THR A 7 9.17 -7.60 10.72
C THR A 7 7.92 -6.83 10.32
N SER A 8 6.88 -6.89 11.13
CA SER A 8 5.60 -6.23 10.95
C SER A 8 5.76 -4.70 10.97
N GLY A 9 6.41 -4.17 9.95
CA GLY A 9 6.56 -2.76 9.66
C GLY A 9 5.52 -2.36 8.62
N GLY A 10 4.34 -1.92 9.07
CA GLY A 10 3.54 -1.00 8.32
C GLY A 10 2.60 -1.53 7.24
N TYR A 11 2.19 -2.79 7.21
CA TYR A 11 0.97 -3.20 6.53
C TYR A 11 -0.16 -3.36 7.57
N GLN A 12 -0.78 -2.25 7.92
CA GLN A 12 -2.16 -2.25 8.43
C GLN A 12 -3.11 -2.37 7.23
N GLY A 13 -3.03 -3.44 6.49
CA GLY A 13 -4.14 -3.92 5.73
C GLY A 13 -5.08 -4.56 6.74
N SER A 14 -6.13 -3.87 7.15
CA SER A 14 -7.24 -4.51 7.86
C SER A 14 -7.77 -5.58 6.92
N ILE A 15 -7.37 -6.83 7.13
CA ILE A 15 -8.11 -7.96 6.57
C ILE A 15 -9.49 -7.82 7.17
N GLY A 16 -10.47 -7.53 6.32
CA GLY A 16 -11.76 -6.97 6.61
C GLY A 16 -12.46 -7.44 7.86
N THR A 17 -13.35 -6.57 8.35
CA THR A 17 -14.35 -6.91 9.35
C THR A 17 -15.04 -8.24 9.03
N PRO A 18 -15.53 -8.99 10.04
CA PRO A 18 -16.16 -10.33 9.85
C PRO A 18 -17.31 -10.38 8.85
N GLU A 19 -17.81 -9.26 8.36
CA GLU A 19 -18.85 -9.18 7.34
C GLU A 19 -18.30 -9.11 5.89
N ALA A 20 -17.01 -8.81 5.71
CA ALA A 20 -16.32 -8.76 4.42
C ALA A 20 -15.57 -10.09 4.09
N GLY A 21 -15.84 -11.14 4.79
CA GLY A 21 -15.11 -12.39 4.89
C GLY A 21 -15.02 -13.25 3.64
N THR A 22 -14.55 -12.74 2.51
CA THR A 22 -14.19 -13.59 1.36
C THR A 22 -13.04 -13.05 0.53
N SER A 23 -12.77 -11.75 0.52
CA SER A 23 -11.73 -11.18 -0.36
C SER A 23 -10.31 -11.25 0.21
N GLY A 24 -10.15 -11.04 1.51
CA GLY A 24 -8.82 -11.05 2.14
C GLY A 24 -8.24 -12.47 2.30
N GLU A 25 -9.07 -13.43 2.70
CA GLU A 25 -8.68 -14.84 2.78
C GLU A 25 -8.22 -15.38 1.41
N TRP A 26 -8.90 -14.97 0.36
CA TRP A 26 -8.62 -15.36 -1.01
C TRP A 26 -7.32 -14.72 -1.55
N TYR A 27 -7.04 -13.47 -1.21
CA TYR A 27 -5.80 -12.79 -1.60
C TYR A 27 -4.57 -13.50 -1.01
N ILE A 28 -4.61 -13.81 0.28
CA ILE A 28 -3.53 -14.51 0.96
C ILE A 28 -3.35 -15.93 0.40
N GLU A 29 -4.44 -16.66 0.12
CA GLU A 29 -4.42 -17.98 -0.50
C GLU A 29 -3.61 -18.00 -1.80
N ASN A 30 -3.89 -17.02 -2.69
CA ASN A 30 -3.21 -16.96 -3.99
C ASN A 30 -1.75 -16.58 -3.87
N LEU A 31 -1.44 -15.60 -3.01
CA LEU A 31 -0.07 -15.19 -2.75
C LEU A 31 0.76 -16.35 -2.20
N LEU A 32 0.20 -17.14 -1.30
CA LEU A 32 0.88 -18.30 -0.73
C LEU A 32 1.09 -19.43 -1.76
N GLU A 33 0.14 -19.63 -2.68
CA GLU A 33 0.28 -20.59 -3.77
C GLU A 33 1.34 -20.16 -4.80
N GLU A 34 1.37 -18.87 -5.15
CA GLU A 34 2.38 -18.34 -6.09
C GLU A 34 3.80 -18.41 -5.53
N LEU A 35 3.96 -18.14 -4.26
CA LEU A 35 5.27 -18.15 -3.59
C LEU A 35 5.78 -19.56 -3.24
N ASP A 36 4.97 -20.59 -3.40
CA ASP A 36 5.27 -22.04 -3.25
C ASP A 36 6.30 -22.38 -2.15
N GLY A 37 6.05 -21.86 -0.94
CA GLY A 37 6.89 -22.09 0.23
C GLY A 37 7.98 -21.05 0.47
N ALA A 38 8.07 -20.00 -0.34
CA ALA A 38 8.93 -18.86 -0.05
C ALA A 38 8.33 -17.92 1.02
N MET A 39 7.03 -18.05 1.29
CA MET A 39 6.32 -17.29 2.30
C MET A 39 5.35 -18.18 3.08
N TYR A 40 5.23 -17.86 4.36
CA TYR A 40 4.20 -18.42 5.25
C TYR A 40 3.43 -17.27 5.88
N THR A 41 2.16 -17.51 6.25
CA THR A 41 1.33 -16.53 6.95
C THR A 41 0.75 -17.11 8.23
N GLY A 42 0.38 -16.24 9.15
CA GLY A 42 -0.20 -16.60 10.44
C GLY A 42 -1.31 -15.65 10.89
N CYS A 43 -1.78 -15.81 12.13
CA CYS A 43 -2.76 -14.91 12.72
C CYS A 43 -2.18 -13.52 12.97
N ASP A 44 -2.95 -12.49 12.58
CA ASP A 44 -2.64 -11.09 12.87
C ASP A 44 -3.92 -10.36 13.36
N MET A 45 -3.86 -9.04 13.54
CA MET A 45 -4.99 -8.22 13.98
C MET A 45 -6.22 -8.46 13.09
N ASN A 46 -7.39 -8.62 13.73
CA ASN A 46 -8.67 -8.92 13.09
C ASN A 46 -8.78 -10.28 12.38
N THR A 47 -7.80 -11.16 12.50
CA THR A 47 -7.91 -12.55 12.07
C THR A 47 -8.22 -13.49 13.23
N THR A 48 -8.77 -14.66 12.91
CA THR A 48 -9.10 -15.69 13.91
C THR A 48 -8.51 -17.03 13.50
N PRO A 49 -8.22 -17.94 14.44
CA PRO A 49 -7.78 -19.30 14.11
C PRO A 49 -8.71 -20.02 13.13
N ALA A 50 -10.03 -19.79 13.23
CA ALA A 50 -11.01 -20.37 12.30
C ALA A 50 -10.89 -19.82 10.86
N MET A 51 -10.47 -18.57 10.69
CA MET A 51 -10.16 -18.02 9.36
C MET A 51 -8.88 -18.64 8.80
N MET A 52 -7.85 -18.76 9.63
CA MET A 52 -6.58 -19.39 9.25
C MET A 52 -6.77 -20.88 8.91
N GLN A 53 -7.63 -21.59 9.64
CA GLN A 53 -7.97 -22.99 9.33
C GLN A 53 -8.59 -23.11 7.94
N LYS A 54 -9.53 -22.25 7.57
CA LYS A 54 -10.12 -22.25 6.22
C LYS A 54 -9.08 -21.95 5.14
N LEU A 55 -8.17 -21.00 5.40
CA LEU A 55 -7.10 -20.67 4.48
C LEU A 55 -6.15 -21.87 4.32
N HIS A 56 -5.77 -22.52 5.41
CA HIS A 56 -4.95 -23.73 5.42
C HIS A 56 -5.58 -24.86 4.59
N GLU A 57 -6.88 -25.10 4.76
CA GLU A 57 -7.63 -26.10 3.99
C GLU A 57 -7.63 -25.79 2.48
N ARG A 58 -7.78 -24.49 2.12
CA ARG A 58 -7.75 -24.04 0.72
C ARG A 58 -6.38 -24.18 0.07
N CYS A 59 -5.32 -23.88 0.81
CA CYS A 59 -3.93 -24.08 0.35
C CYS A 59 -3.46 -25.55 0.41
N GLY A 60 -4.38 -26.50 0.56
CA GLY A 60 -4.04 -27.92 0.62
C GLY A 60 -3.18 -28.31 1.82
N GLY A 61 -3.33 -27.64 2.95
CA GLY A 61 -2.56 -27.89 4.18
C GLY A 61 -1.15 -27.33 4.18
N ARG A 62 -0.89 -26.25 3.41
CA ARG A 62 0.44 -25.65 3.25
C ARG A 62 0.40 -24.15 3.58
N TYR A 63 1.57 -23.57 3.87
CA TYR A 63 1.88 -22.15 3.94
C TYR A 63 1.17 -21.35 5.03
N VAL A 64 0.36 -21.95 5.89
CA VAL A 64 -0.30 -21.26 6.99
C VAL A 64 0.22 -21.77 8.31
N LEU A 65 0.81 -20.87 9.08
CA LEU A 65 1.32 -21.09 10.43
C LEU A 65 0.45 -20.28 11.40
N ALA A 66 -0.41 -20.92 12.13
CA ALA A 66 -1.31 -20.28 13.08
C ALA A 66 -1.67 -21.23 14.23
N ALA A 67 -0.69 -22.03 14.64
CA ALA A 67 -0.83 -23.11 15.59
C ALA A 67 -1.81 -24.21 15.13
N LEU A 68 -2.01 -24.38 13.82
CA LEU A 68 -2.99 -25.33 13.27
C LEU A 68 -2.60 -26.80 13.49
N ALA A 69 -1.31 -27.07 13.61
CA ALA A 69 -0.83 -28.41 13.95
C ALA A 69 -1.12 -28.79 15.41
N ASN A 70 -1.46 -27.80 16.25
CA ASN A 70 -1.91 -27.97 17.63
C ASN A 70 -3.14 -27.08 17.89
N GLU A 71 -4.33 -27.62 17.59
CA GLU A 71 -5.61 -26.89 17.61
C GLU A 71 -5.95 -26.23 18.96
N THR A 72 -5.29 -26.64 20.03
CA THR A 72 -5.51 -26.08 21.39
C THR A 72 -4.55 -24.94 21.70
N CYS A 73 -3.52 -24.69 20.91
CA CYS A 73 -2.59 -23.59 21.05
C CYS A 73 -3.12 -22.32 20.33
N CYS A 74 -3.05 -21.19 21.01
CA CYS A 74 -3.54 -19.91 20.49
C CYS A 74 -2.38 -18.91 20.33
N PRO A 75 -2.09 -18.39 19.11
CA PRO A 75 -1.01 -17.43 18.89
C PRO A 75 -1.15 -16.14 19.71
N ASN A 76 -2.38 -15.63 19.89
CA ASN A 76 -2.61 -14.43 20.71
C ASN A 76 -2.24 -14.68 22.18
N THR A 77 -2.48 -15.89 22.68
CA THR A 77 -2.10 -16.28 24.04
C THR A 77 -0.60 -16.42 24.19
N ALA A 78 0.07 -16.93 23.14
CA ALA A 78 1.52 -16.97 23.09
C ALA A 78 2.13 -15.56 23.05
N THR A 79 1.52 -14.63 22.32
CA THR A 79 1.92 -13.21 22.35
C THR A 79 1.78 -12.63 23.75
N ALA A 80 0.68 -12.92 24.44
CA ALA A 80 0.49 -12.50 25.83
C ALA A 80 1.58 -13.10 26.77
N ALA A 81 1.93 -14.35 26.58
CA ALA A 81 3.03 -15.00 27.32
C ALA A 81 4.36 -14.27 27.10
N GLY A 82 4.69 -13.93 25.84
CA GLY A 82 5.88 -13.15 25.50
C GLY A 82 5.88 -11.78 26.19
N VAL A 83 4.76 -11.03 26.10
CA VAL A 83 4.63 -9.74 26.79
C VAL A 83 4.84 -9.87 28.29
N LEU A 84 4.25 -10.89 28.93
CA LEU A 84 4.47 -11.14 30.36
C LEU A 84 5.94 -11.42 30.69
N GLY A 85 6.64 -12.14 29.81
CA GLY A 85 8.09 -12.34 29.93
C GLY A 85 8.86 -11.02 29.85
N ALA A 86 8.57 -10.19 28.84
CA ALA A 86 9.20 -8.87 28.68
C ALA A 86 8.89 -7.92 29.85
N VAL A 87 7.65 -7.87 30.31
CA VAL A 87 7.25 -7.09 31.52
C VAL A 87 8.05 -7.56 32.72
N THR A 88 8.17 -8.87 32.92
CA THR A 88 8.95 -9.43 34.03
C THR A 88 10.41 -8.99 33.99
N ALA A 89 11.04 -9.00 32.81
CA ALA A 89 12.40 -8.48 32.64
C ALA A 89 12.51 -6.98 32.98
N CYS A 90 11.56 -6.17 32.50
CA CYS A 90 11.55 -4.72 32.73
C CYS A 90 11.30 -4.30 34.20
N VAL A 91 10.84 -5.23 35.06
CA VAL A 91 10.58 -4.96 36.49
C VAL A 91 11.48 -5.79 37.41
N ASP A 92 12.73 -5.93 37.00
CA ASP A 92 13.82 -6.58 37.79
C ASP A 92 13.55 -8.10 38.03
N GLY A 93 12.86 -8.76 37.13
CA GLY A 93 12.63 -10.22 37.14
C GLY A 93 11.49 -10.71 38.05
N ASP A 94 10.78 -9.83 38.76
CA ASP A 94 9.69 -10.20 39.66
C ASP A 94 8.51 -9.20 39.57
N VAL A 95 7.35 -9.72 39.19
CA VAL A 95 6.10 -8.96 39.04
C VAL A 95 5.41 -8.70 40.41
N ARG A 96 5.74 -9.49 41.43
CA ARG A 96 5.11 -9.41 42.75
C ARG A 96 5.37 -8.06 43.41
N GLY A 97 4.32 -7.47 43.93
CA GLY A 97 4.39 -6.15 44.59
C GLY A 97 4.48 -4.96 43.61
N LYS A 98 4.50 -5.19 42.32
CA LYS A 98 4.56 -4.15 41.28
C LYS A 98 3.18 -3.73 40.81
N THR A 99 3.09 -2.59 40.12
CA THR A 99 1.88 -1.94 39.66
C THR A 99 1.91 -1.73 38.15
N PHE A 100 0.79 -1.97 37.49
CA PHE A 100 0.70 -1.98 36.04
C PHE A 100 -0.55 -1.24 35.51
N VAL A 101 -0.40 -0.63 34.34
CA VAL A 101 -1.53 -0.11 33.54
C VAL A 101 -1.51 -0.82 32.21
N VAL A 102 -2.58 -1.57 31.89
CA VAL A 102 -2.75 -2.26 30.60
C VAL A 102 -3.78 -1.48 29.77
N HIS A 103 -3.34 -0.95 28.61
CA HIS A 103 -4.17 -0.19 27.68
C HIS A 103 -4.51 -1.04 26.44
N GLY A 104 -5.79 -1.30 26.26
CA GLY A 104 -6.33 -2.23 25.26
C GLY A 104 -6.47 -3.65 25.83
N CYS A 105 -7.73 -4.08 26.09
CA CYS A 105 -8.05 -5.35 26.73
C CYS A 105 -8.72 -6.32 25.74
N GLY A 106 -8.16 -6.41 24.52
CA GLY A 106 -8.52 -7.41 23.52
C GLY A 106 -7.95 -8.80 23.87
N GLY A 107 -7.84 -9.68 22.89
CA GLY A 107 -7.34 -11.06 23.08
C GLY A 107 -5.97 -11.14 23.77
N VAL A 108 -5.04 -10.28 23.38
CA VAL A 108 -3.69 -10.22 23.99
C VAL A 108 -3.71 -9.46 25.31
N GLY A 109 -4.16 -8.19 25.32
CA GLY A 109 -4.07 -7.36 26.53
C GLY A 109 -4.93 -7.87 27.67
N GLY A 110 -6.07 -8.51 27.39
CA GLY A 110 -6.88 -9.17 28.39
C GLY A 110 -6.14 -10.33 29.07
N ALA A 111 -5.45 -11.15 28.29
CA ALA A 111 -4.64 -12.27 28.82
C ALA A 111 -3.40 -11.76 29.58
N VAL A 112 -2.78 -10.66 29.14
CA VAL A 112 -1.67 -10.01 29.86
C VAL A 112 -2.13 -9.49 31.21
N ALA A 113 -3.26 -8.75 31.26
CA ALA A 113 -3.78 -8.21 32.52
C ALA A 113 -4.12 -9.33 33.52
N ALA A 114 -4.78 -10.39 33.07
CA ALA A 114 -5.08 -11.55 33.89
C ALA A 114 -3.81 -12.27 34.36
N GLY A 115 -2.81 -12.42 33.47
CA GLY A 115 -1.52 -13.02 33.81
C GLY A 115 -0.70 -12.21 34.83
N LEU A 116 -0.76 -10.89 34.78
CA LEU A 116 -0.13 -10.02 35.80
C LEU A 116 -0.76 -10.22 37.18
N VAL A 117 -2.08 -10.36 37.25
CA VAL A 117 -2.79 -10.68 38.51
C VAL A 117 -2.35 -12.05 39.04
N GLU A 118 -2.29 -13.07 38.19
CA GLU A 118 -1.89 -14.43 38.56
C GLU A 118 -0.44 -14.49 39.01
N LEU A 119 0.46 -13.71 38.39
CA LEU A 119 1.85 -13.58 38.80
C LEU A 119 2.03 -12.80 40.12
N GLY A 120 0.96 -12.27 40.70
CA GLY A 120 0.96 -11.64 42.00
C GLY A 120 1.29 -10.14 42.00
N ALA A 121 0.95 -9.43 40.93
CA ALA A 121 1.03 -7.97 40.88
C ALA A 121 0.25 -7.34 42.04
N ALA A 122 0.76 -6.25 42.60
CA ALA A 122 0.09 -5.53 43.70
C ALA A 122 -1.16 -4.77 43.17
N SER A 123 -1.10 -4.26 41.93
CA SER A 123 -2.22 -3.58 41.29
C SER A 123 -2.09 -3.69 39.78
N VAL A 124 -3.19 -4.04 39.11
CA VAL A 124 -3.32 -4.01 37.67
C VAL A 124 -4.53 -3.13 37.33
N LYS A 125 -4.27 -2.05 36.60
CA LYS A 125 -5.31 -1.15 36.08
C LYS A 125 -5.49 -1.39 34.60
N THR A 126 -6.73 -1.43 34.14
CA THR A 126 -7.09 -1.76 32.77
C THR A 126 -7.86 -0.63 32.12
N VAL A 127 -7.57 -0.37 30.83
CA VAL A 127 -8.22 0.67 30.02
C VAL A 127 -8.59 0.08 28.67
N ASP A 128 -9.86 0.22 28.28
CA ASP A 128 -10.34 -0.14 26.93
C ASP A 128 -11.57 0.73 26.60
N LEU A 129 -11.71 1.13 25.34
CA LEU A 129 -12.89 1.85 24.85
C LEU A 129 -14.16 1.04 25.13
N ASN A 130 -14.07 -0.29 25.08
CA ASN A 130 -15.12 -1.19 25.54
C ASN A 130 -14.88 -1.57 27.00
N GLN A 131 -15.51 -0.85 27.92
CA GLN A 131 -15.37 -1.07 29.37
C GLN A 131 -15.70 -2.50 29.82
N LYS A 132 -16.53 -3.26 29.09
CA LYS A 132 -16.77 -4.68 29.38
C LYS A 132 -15.54 -5.54 29.14
N ARG A 133 -14.66 -5.16 28.17
CA ARG A 133 -13.38 -5.84 27.95
C ARG A 133 -12.37 -5.48 29.04
N ALA A 134 -12.40 -4.24 29.54
CA ALA A 134 -11.53 -3.81 30.63
C ALA A 134 -11.88 -4.46 31.98
N ALA A 135 -13.11 -4.96 32.15
CA ALA A 135 -13.57 -5.58 33.40
C ALA A 135 -13.01 -7.00 33.60
N ILE A 136 -11.70 -7.07 33.88
CA ILE A 136 -10.96 -8.32 34.10
C ILE A 136 -10.89 -8.60 35.60
N PRO A 137 -11.17 -9.85 36.06
CA PRO A 137 -11.10 -10.19 37.46
C PRO A 137 -9.77 -9.85 38.12
N GLY A 138 -9.78 -9.16 39.22
CA GLY A 138 -8.58 -8.72 39.94
C GLY A 138 -7.98 -7.40 39.45
N CYS A 139 -8.55 -6.79 38.40
CA CYS A 139 -8.10 -5.52 37.83
C CYS A 139 -9.04 -4.36 38.22
N GLU A 140 -8.48 -3.16 38.37
CA GLU A 140 -9.20 -1.90 38.50
C GLU A 140 -9.42 -1.30 37.10
N VAL A 141 -10.69 -1.01 36.77
CA VAL A 141 -11.02 -0.41 35.45
C VAL A 141 -10.88 1.12 35.52
N LEU A 142 -10.07 1.68 34.64
CA LEU A 142 -9.95 3.13 34.47
C LEU A 142 -10.93 3.62 33.37
N ASP A 143 -11.35 4.87 33.51
CA ASP A 143 -12.09 5.56 32.45
C ASP A 143 -11.18 5.76 31.21
N PRO A 144 -11.58 5.38 30.01
CA PRO A 144 -10.78 5.58 28.81
C PRO A 144 -10.52 7.07 28.47
N GLU A 145 -11.37 7.99 28.95
CA GLU A 145 -11.18 9.43 28.82
C GLU A 145 -10.24 10.02 29.87
N ALA A 146 -9.86 9.25 30.92
CA ALA A 146 -8.90 9.69 31.90
C ALA A 146 -7.47 9.67 31.34
N LYS A 147 -6.55 10.39 32.00
CA LYS A 147 -5.11 10.39 31.65
C LYS A 147 -4.44 9.08 32.11
N TRP A 148 -4.84 7.95 31.54
CA TRP A 148 -4.29 6.64 31.89
C TRP A 148 -2.79 6.52 31.67
N TRP A 149 -2.21 7.31 30.73
CA TRP A 149 -0.76 7.37 30.46
C TRP A 149 0.02 8.10 31.56
N ALA A 150 -0.64 8.93 32.37
CA ALA A 150 -0.05 9.67 33.48
C ALA A 150 -0.38 9.02 34.85
N VAL A 151 -0.70 7.74 34.85
CA VAL A 151 -0.87 6.95 36.08
C VAL A 151 0.49 6.41 36.53
N GLU A 152 0.86 6.66 37.80
CA GLU A 152 2.09 6.11 38.36
C GLU A 152 2.03 4.59 38.40
N CYS A 153 3.01 3.94 37.78
CA CYS A 153 3.10 2.48 37.70
C CYS A 153 4.55 2.02 37.40
N ASP A 154 4.84 0.75 37.67
CA ASP A 154 6.12 0.15 37.31
C ASP A 154 6.21 -0.08 35.81
N ALA A 155 5.12 -0.51 35.16
CA ALA A 155 5.08 -0.58 33.70
C ALA A 155 3.72 -0.18 33.13
N LEU A 156 3.77 0.62 32.08
CA LEU A 156 2.65 0.85 31.15
C LEU A 156 2.72 -0.18 30.02
N VAL A 157 1.61 -0.89 29.77
CA VAL A 157 1.55 -2.02 28.86
C VAL A 157 0.54 -1.74 27.74
N PRO A 158 0.95 -1.05 26.65
CA PRO A 158 0.09 -0.82 25.51
C PRO A 158 -0.14 -2.13 24.71
N CYS A 159 -1.42 -2.54 24.59
CA CYS A 159 -1.88 -3.70 23.83
C CYS A 159 -3.05 -3.35 22.91
N SER A 160 -3.11 -2.11 22.45
CA SER A 160 -4.17 -1.57 21.59
C SER A 160 -3.65 -1.17 20.21
N ALA A 161 -4.34 -0.25 19.54
CA ALA A 161 -3.94 0.27 18.23
C ALA A 161 -2.60 1.03 18.27
N SER A 162 -2.01 1.23 17.08
CA SER A 162 -0.80 2.03 16.90
C SER A 162 -1.02 3.51 17.25
N GLY A 163 0.06 4.23 17.61
CA GLY A 163 0.05 5.68 17.78
C GLY A 163 -0.68 6.19 19.02
N VAL A 164 -1.02 5.34 19.99
CA VAL A 164 -1.75 5.76 21.21
C VAL A 164 -0.93 6.67 22.13
N LEU A 165 0.39 6.65 22.03
CA LEU A 165 1.30 7.49 22.79
C LEU A 165 1.81 8.64 21.89
N THR A 166 1.13 9.79 21.93
CA THR A 166 1.56 11.02 21.27
C THR A 166 2.74 11.65 22.02
N ALA A 167 3.47 12.61 21.43
CA ALA A 167 4.55 13.33 22.10
C ALA A 167 4.07 14.05 23.38
N GLU A 168 2.85 14.58 23.38
CA GLU A 168 2.22 15.19 24.55
C GLU A 168 2.02 14.14 25.64
N ARG A 169 1.40 13.00 25.33
CA ARG A 169 1.20 11.91 26.30
C ARG A 169 2.53 11.34 26.81
N ALA A 170 3.50 11.17 25.90
CA ALA A 170 4.84 10.72 26.26
C ALA A 170 5.54 11.68 27.25
N SER A 171 5.31 13.00 27.13
CA SER A 171 5.84 14.00 28.04
C SER A 171 5.25 13.95 29.46
N GLU A 172 4.10 13.32 29.63
CA GLU A 172 3.41 13.17 30.92
C GLU A 172 3.62 11.77 31.57
N LEU A 173 4.34 10.86 30.91
CA LEU A 173 4.61 9.53 31.45
C LEU A 173 5.32 9.58 32.79
N ILE A 174 4.83 8.83 33.78
CA ILE A 174 5.40 8.65 35.13
C ILE A 174 5.60 7.17 35.47
N CYS A 175 5.54 6.27 34.48
CA CYS A 175 5.90 4.87 34.61
C CYS A 175 7.42 4.68 34.55
N ARG A 176 7.91 3.55 35.10
CA ARG A 176 9.33 3.17 35.00
C ARG A 176 9.66 2.57 33.62
N SER A 177 8.69 1.89 33.00
CA SER A 177 8.89 1.28 31.68
C SER A 177 7.60 1.33 30.84
N VAL A 178 7.79 1.33 29.51
CA VAL A 178 6.74 1.07 28.51
C VAL A 178 7.10 -0.24 27.82
N VAL A 179 6.22 -1.24 27.91
CA VAL A 179 6.47 -2.60 27.38
C VAL A 179 5.15 -3.29 27.08
N GLY A 180 4.88 -3.64 25.81
CA GLY A 180 3.57 -4.17 25.43
C GLY A 180 3.56 -4.90 24.09
N ALA A 181 2.36 -5.09 23.56
CA ALA A 181 2.09 -5.80 22.30
C ALA A 181 1.54 -4.91 21.18
N SER A 182 1.34 -3.60 21.41
CA SER A 182 0.93 -2.71 20.34
C SER A 182 2.04 -2.58 19.30
N ASN A 183 1.72 -2.80 18.04
CA ASN A 183 2.61 -2.43 16.95
C ASN A 183 2.68 -0.90 16.89
N LEU A 184 3.92 -0.35 16.89
CA LEU A 184 4.16 1.10 16.85
C LEU A 184 3.32 1.89 17.88
N PRO A 185 3.49 1.66 19.19
CA PRO A 185 2.66 2.29 20.21
C PRO A 185 2.80 3.82 20.26
N PHE A 186 3.91 4.38 19.76
CA PHE A 186 4.18 5.80 19.68
C PHE A 186 3.68 6.39 18.36
N ALA A 187 3.05 7.56 18.41
CA ALA A 187 2.51 8.25 17.25
C ALA A 187 3.61 8.80 16.31
N SER A 188 4.84 8.97 16.82
CA SER A 188 5.99 9.45 16.04
C SER A 188 7.30 9.03 16.72
N VAL A 189 8.41 9.16 15.98
CA VAL A 189 9.77 8.98 16.50
C VAL A 189 10.03 9.96 17.65
N GLU A 190 9.54 11.20 17.53
CA GLU A 190 9.67 12.21 18.60
C GLU A 190 8.92 11.77 19.87
N ALA A 191 7.69 11.25 19.74
CA ALA A 191 6.96 10.71 20.89
C ALA A 191 7.74 9.61 21.61
N ARG A 192 8.39 8.74 20.87
CA ARG A 192 9.27 7.69 21.42
C ARG A 192 10.49 8.28 22.11
N ARG A 193 11.21 9.24 21.49
CA ARG A 193 12.37 9.91 22.10
C ARG A 193 11.99 10.62 23.39
N VAL A 194 10.85 11.28 23.44
CA VAL A 194 10.33 11.90 24.66
C VAL A 194 10.07 10.87 25.75
N ALA A 195 9.52 9.70 25.42
CA ALA A 195 9.33 8.60 26.36
C ALA A 195 10.67 8.01 26.84
N GLU A 196 11.61 7.73 25.93
CA GLU A 196 12.93 7.17 26.24
C GLU A 196 13.76 8.08 27.14
N ALA A 197 13.54 9.39 27.09
CA ALA A 197 14.18 10.34 28.02
C ALA A 197 13.60 10.26 29.46
N ARG A 198 12.49 9.55 29.68
CA ARG A 198 11.76 9.49 30.96
C ARG A 198 11.71 8.09 31.57
N CYS A 199 11.64 7.08 30.75
CA CYS A 199 11.45 5.69 31.17
C CYS A 199 12.15 4.71 30.21
N VAL A 200 12.26 3.46 30.62
CA VAL A 200 12.74 2.39 29.75
C VAL A 200 11.66 2.05 28.74
N VAL A 201 11.98 2.11 27.45
CA VAL A 201 11.08 1.69 26.37
C VAL A 201 11.58 0.39 25.78
N ALA A 202 10.85 -0.70 25.99
CA ALA A 202 11.18 -2.00 25.38
C ALA A 202 10.63 -2.05 23.95
N PRO A 203 11.43 -2.39 22.94
CA PRO A 203 11.00 -2.40 21.55
C PRO A 203 9.98 -3.50 21.28
N GLU A 204 8.88 -3.13 20.63
CA GLU A 204 7.74 -4.01 20.33
C GLU A 204 8.12 -5.24 19.50
N GLY A 205 9.08 -5.14 18.58
CA GLY A 205 9.58 -6.27 17.80
C GLY A 205 10.14 -7.42 18.65
N VAL A 206 10.59 -7.12 19.88
CA VAL A 206 11.03 -8.14 20.84
C VAL A 206 9.87 -8.56 21.75
N THR A 207 9.13 -7.61 22.29
CA THR A 207 8.12 -7.88 23.34
C THR A 207 6.88 -8.58 22.81
N SER A 208 6.49 -8.34 21.55
CA SER A 208 5.33 -8.93 20.90
C SER A 208 5.65 -10.18 20.05
N ALA A 209 6.86 -10.70 20.08
CA ALA A 209 7.32 -11.80 19.22
C ALA A 209 6.65 -13.17 19.49
N GLY A 210 5.70 -13.27 20.42
CA GLY A 210 5.16 -14.56 20.87
C GLY A 210 4.50 -15.38 19.77
N ALA A 211 3.69 -14.76 18.90
CA ALA A 211 3.07 -15.47 17.77
C ALA A 211 4.13 -15.96 16.77
N VAL A 212 5.13 -15.14 16.44
CA VAL A 212 6.23 -15.49 15.54
C VAL A 212 7.07 -16.65 16.10
N ILE A 213 7.26 -16.70 17.41
CA ILE A 213 7.94 -17.81 18.08
C ILE A 213 7.14 -19.11 17.89
N VAL A 214 5.81 -19.07 18.05
CA VAL A 214 4.92 -20.24 17.85
C VAL A 214 4.96 -20.69 16.40
N ASP A 215 4.85 -19.78 15.45
CA ASP A 215 4.94 -20.07 14.01
C ASP A 215 6.28 -20.72 13.67
N SER A 216 7.37 -20.24 14.26
CA SER A 216 8.70 -20.82 14.08
C SER A 216 8.78 -22.25 14.68
N ILE A 217 8.18 -22.48 15.85
CA ILE A 217 8.12 -23.84 16.43
C ILE A 217 7.28 -24.78 15.54
N GLU A 218 6.13 -24.33 15.06
CA GLU A 218 5.26 -25.10 14.17
C GLU A 218 6.00 -25.46 12.86
N HIS A 219 6.79 -24.53 12.32
CA HIS A 219 7.53 -24.73 11.08
C HIS A 219 8.77 -25.63 11.26
N TYR A 220 9.61 -25.36 12.26
CA TYR A 220 10.91 -26.02 12.42
C TYR A 220 10.89 -27.24 13.36
N ALA A 221 9.83 -27.41 14.17
CA ALA A 221 9.67 -28.54 15.08
C ALA A 221 8.22 -29.09 15.09
N PRO A 222 7.60 -29.34 13.92
CA PRO A 222 6.16 -29.62 13.80
C PRO A 222 5.71 -30.87 14.60
N LEU A 223 6.54 -31.89 14.72
CA LEU A 223 6.21 -33.08 15.51
C LEU A 223 6.13 -32.79 17.00
N ASN A 224 7.13 -32.09 17.54
CA ASN A 224 7.17 -31.72 18.93
C ASN A 224 6.04 -30.74 19.29
N PHE A 225 5.73 -29.80 18.37
CA PHE A 225 4.64 -28.84 18.52
C PHE A 225 3.27 -29.51 18.61
N ARG A 226 3.02 -30.50 17.73
CA ARG A 226 1.76 -31.23 17.68
C ARG A 226 1.43 -32.00 18.97
N GLU A 227 2.44 -32.53 19.61
CA GLU A 227 2.30 -33.42 20.77
C GLU A 227 2.41 -32.67 22.11
N ALA A 228 2.88 -31.43 22.11
CA ALA A 228 3.10 -30.67 23.31
C ALA A 228 1.81 -30.04 23.87
N PRO A 229 1.62 -30.04 25.19
CA PRO A 229 0.57 -29.25 25.82
C PRO A 229 0.78 -27.75 25.50
N PRO A 230 -0.27 -26.97 25.17
CA PRO A 230 -0.16 -25.54 24.89
C PRO A 230 0.54 -24.76 26.02
N SER A 231 0.32 -25.16 27.27
CA SER A 231 1.00 -24.55 28.44
C SER A 231 2.52 -24.54 28.27
N LYS A 232 3.10 -25.62 27.73
CA LYS A 232 4.54 -25.69 27.49
C LYS A 232 5.02 -24.75 26.40
N VAL A 233 4.21 -24.51 25.39
CA VAL A 233 4.50 -23.54 24.33
C VAL A 233 4.48 -22.11 24.91
N TYR A 234 3.48 -21.80 25.73
CA TYR A 234 3.39 -20.49 26.37
C TYR A 234 4.51 -20.23 27.37
N ASP A 235 4.89 -21.24 28.17
CA ASP A 235 6.02 -21.11 29.08
C ASP A 235 7.36 -20.92 28.34
N PHE A 236 7.56 -21.65 27.23
CA PHE A 236 8.73 -21.45 26.37
C PHE A 236 8.78 -20.03 25.82
N THR A 237 7.65 -19.54 25.30
CA THR A 237 7.54 -18.19 24.75
C THR A 237 7.79 -17.13 25.79
N PHE A 238 7.26 -17.29 27.00
CA PHE A 238 7.52 -16.41 28.13
C PHE A 238 9.04 -16.33 28.44
N GLU A 239 9.70 -17.47 28.59
CA GLU A 239 11.13 -17.51 28.94
C GLU A 239 12.01 -17.02 27.77
N ALA A 240 11.66 -17.31 26.52
CA ALA A 240 12.42 -16.87 25.36
C ALA A 240 12.41 -15.34 25.21
N VAL A 241 11.23 -14.73 25.31
CA VAL A 241 11.09 -13.26 25.23
C VAL A 241 11.70 -12.59 26.45
N ARG A 242 11.50 -13.15 27.66
CA ARG A 242 12.13 -12.64 28.88
C ARG A 242 13.64 -12.59 28.74
N ALA A 243 14.27 -13.71 28.37
CA ALA A 243 15.72 -13.80 28.23
C ALA A 243 16.27 -12.82 27.19
N LYS A 244 15.58 -12.66 26.04
CA LYS A 244 16.00 -11.70 25.01
C LYS A 244 15.83 -10.25 25.48
N THR A 245 14.78 -9.96 26.24
CA THR A 245 14.57 -8.63 26.83
C THR A 245 15.65 -8.32 27.89
N ASP A 246 15.99 -9.28 28.77
CA ASP A 246 17.08 -9.14 29.76
C ASP A 246 18.43 -8.86 29.06
N GLU A 247 18.73 -9.59 27.95
CA GLU A 247 19.96 -9.38 27.16
C GLU A 247 20.00 -7.97 26.57
N LEU A 248 18.87 -7.52 26.00
CA LEU A 248 18.75 -6.19 25.39
C LEU A 248 18.90 -5.06 26.41
N LEU A 249 18.26 -5.19 27.56
CA LEU A 249 18.38 -4.22 28.66
C LEU A 249 19.82 -4.16 29.19
N ALA A 250 20.52 -5.30 29.30
CA ALA A 250 21.91 -5.36 29.71
C ALA A 250 22.84 -4.70 28.68
N ALA A 251 22.65 -4.94 27.40
CA ALA A 251 23.40 -4.30 26.30
C ALA A 251 23.19 -2.78 26.30
N ALA A 252 21.93 -2.35 26.41
CA ALA A 252 21.56 -0.94 26.47
C ALA A 252 22.22 -0.21 27.65
N ALA A 253 22.23 -0.85 28.83
CA ALA A 253 22.84 -0.29 30.02
C ALA A 253 24.38 -0.23 29.91
N ALA A 254 25.00 -1.23 29.27
CA ALA A 254 26.47 -1.28 29.10
C ALA A 254 26.96 -0.14 28.19
N ASP A 255 26.21 0.17 27.12
CA ASP A 255 26.58 1.19 26.13
C ASP A 255 25.97 2.57 26.43
N GLY A 256 25.10 2.68 27.45
CA GLY A 256 24.46 3.94 27.84
C GLY A 256 23.47 4.47 26.80
N VAL A 257 22.83 3.58 26.07
CA VAL A 257 21.85 3.90 25.01
C VAL A 257 20.45 3.40 25.39
N SER A 258 19.40 3.79 24.60
CA SER A 258 18.08 3.22 24.81
C SER A 258 18.02 1.76 24.31
N PRO A 259 17.10 0.91 24.84
CA PRO A 259 16.96 -0.46 24.38
C PRO A 259 16.66 -0.57 22.87
N THR A 260 15.98 0.42 22.30
CA THR A 260 15.71 0.47 20.84
C THR A 260 17.00 0.64 20.03
N VAL A 261 17.94 1.45 20.51
CA VAL A 261 19.24 1.66 19.87
C VAL A 261 20.16 0.45 20.08
N ALA A 262 19.98 -0.30 21.15
CA ALA A 262 20.77 -1.48 21.47
C ALA A 262 20.40 -2.75 20.67
N ILE A 263 19.32 -2.73 19.89
CA ILE A 263 18.89 -3.91 19.08
C ILE A 263 20.04 -4.51 18.25
N PRO A 264 20.85 -3.74 17.50
CA PRO A 264 21.96 -4.29 16.73
C PRO A 264 23.12 -4.86 17.57
N LEU A 265 23.15 -4.58 18.86
CA LEU A 265 24.19 -5.05 19.77
C LEU A 265 23.92 -6.45 20.34
N VAL A 266 22.69 -6.95 20.18
CA VAL A 266 22.30 -8.29 20.63
C VAL A 266 22.32 -9.26 19.45
N GLU A 267 22.66 -10.52 19.73
CA GLU A 267 22.70 -11.57 18.71
C GLU A 267 21.32 -11.75 18.07
N GLU A 268 21.26 -11.73 16.74
CA GLU A 268 20.03 -12.08 15.99
C GLU A 268 19.61 -13.52 16.31
N ALA A 269 18.35 -13.69 16.68
CA ALA A 269 17.78 -15.01 16.87
C ALA A 269 17.56 -15.66 15.52
N ASP A 270 18.37 -16.62 15.13
CA ASP A 270 18.12 -17.47 13.95
C ASP A 270 16.79 -18.23 14.17
N PRO A 271 15.72 -17.97 13.39
CA PRO A 271 14.44 -18.63 13.54
C PRO A 271 14.53 -20.16 13.46
N ARG A 272 15.51 -20.68 12.72
CA ARG A 272 15.76 -22.12 12.61
C ARG A 272 16.20 -22.76 13.93
N ARG A 273 16.91 -21.99 14.77
CA ARG A 273 17.34 -22.44 16.10
C ARG A 273 16.22 -22.44 17.12
N ILE A 274 15.12 -21.73 16.89
CA ILE A 274 13.97 -21.71 17.82
C ILE A 274 13.38 -23.12 17.95
N GLY A 275 13.20 -23.84 16.85
CA GLY A 275 12.70 -25.22 16.87
C GLY A 275 13.63 -26.17 17.65
N GLU A 276 14.95 -26.05 17.48
CA GLU A 276 15.92 -26.85 18.21
C GLU A 276 15.92 -26.50 19.71
N ARG A 277 15.88 -25.22 20.05
CA ARG A 277 15.80 -24.74 21.45
C ARG A 277 14.50 -25.21 22.10
N TYR A 278 13.36 -25.16 21.39
CA TYR A 278 12.08 -25.65 21.88
C TYR A 278 12.12 -27.16 22.13
N SER A 279 12.62 -27.94 21.19
CA SER A 279 12.76 -29.39 21.33
C SER A 279 13.65 -29.77 22.53
N SER A 280 14.75 -29.04 22.69
CA SER A 280 15.67 -29.22 23.85
C SER A 280 14.98 -28.81 25.18
N TRP A 281 14.24 -27.70 25.18
CA TRP A 281 13.52 -27.20 26.34
C TRP A 281 12.41 -28.16 26.78
N LEU A 282 11.65 -28.76 25.86
CA LEU A 282 10.63 -29.77 26.16
C LEU A 282 11.20 -30.99 26.90
N ALA A 283 12.47 -31.34 26.68
CA ALA A 283 13.14 -32.43 27.36
C ALA A 283 13.55 -32.11 28.80
N THR A 284 13.35 -30.87 29.27
CA THR A 284 13.67 -30.44 30.64
C THR A 284 12.42 -30.52 31.54
N ASP A 285 12.66 -30.70 32.86
CA ASP A 285 11.61 -30.57 33.89
C ASP A 285 11.33 -29.09 34.20
N ALA A 286 11.09 -28.27 33.18
CA ALA A 286 10.78 -26.86 33.36
C ALA A 286 9.47 -26.70 34.16
N ARG A 287 9.52 -25.84 35.18
CA ARG A 287 8.33 -25.55 35.99
C ARG A 287 7.34 -24.73 35.18
N ASP A 288 6.06 -25.05 35.34
CA ASP A 288 4.95 -24.26 34.79
C ASP A 288 5.00 -22.85 35.41
N ARG A 289 5.09 -21.81 34.56
CA ARG A 289 5.16 -20.40 34.95
C ARG A 289 3.82 -19.72 34.76
N VAL A 290 3.42 -19.61 33.51
CA VAL A 290 2.19 -18.95 33.07
C VAL A 290 1.34 -19.85 32.18
N GLY A 291 1.93 -20.91 31.66
CA GLY A 291 1.35 -21.73 30.61
C GLY A 291 0.06 -22.42 31.03
N GLY A 292 0.02 -23.00 32.22
CA GLY A 292 -1.19 -23.64 32.75
C GLY A 292 -2.34 -22.65 32.91
N PHE A 293 -2.07 -21.49 33.50
CA PHE A 293 -3.03 -20.43 33.68
C PHE A 293 -3.55 -19.90 32.31
N LEU A 294 -2.66 -19.62 31.38
CA LEU A 294 -3.03 -19.07 30.08
C LEU A 294 -3.83 -20.08 29.24
N GLN A 295 -3.52 -21.38 29.35
CA GLN A 295 -4.27 -22.44 28.71
C GLN A 295 -5.71 -22.50 29.26
N GLU A 296 -5.90 -22.39 30.57
CA GLU A 296 -7.22 -22.38 31.20
C GLU A 296 -8.00 -21.09 30.87
N HIS A 297 -7.32 -19.96 30.74
CA HIS A 297 -7.92 -18.69 30.36
C HIS A 297 -8.58 -18.76 28.96
N VAL A 298 -7.93 -19.41 28.01
CA VAL A 298 -8.48 -19.64 26.65
C VAL A 298 -9.66 -20.59 26.66
N ALA A 299 -9.64 -21.61 27.50
CA ALA A 299 -10.70 -22.61 27.60
C ALA A 299 -12.01 -22.05 28.25
N ARG A 300 -11.98 -20.87 28.89
CA ARG A 300 -13.18 -20.22 29.42
C ARG A 300 -13.97 -19.57 28.27
N PRO A 301 -15.18 -20.03 27.94
CA PRO A 301 -16.00 -19.41 26.90
C PRO A 301 -16.28 -17.95 27.26
N ALA A 302 -16.03 -17.05 26.31
CA ALA A 302 -16.50 -15.68 26.41
C ALA A 302 -18.01 -15.71 26.68
N ALA A 303 -18.50 -14.93 27.67
CA ALA A 303 -19.91 -14.85 28.01
C ALA A 303 -20.77 -14.68 26.75
N PRO A 304 -21.88 -15.40 26.59
CA PRO A 304 -22.59 -15.47 25.32
C PRO A 304 -23.15 -14.09 24.95
N THR A 305 -22.56 -13.49 23.92
CA THR A 305 -23.19 -12.41 23.19
C THR A 305 -24.35 -13.02 22.41
N GLY A 306 -25.53 -12.50 22.66
CA GLY A 306 -26.86 -12.93 22.27
C GLY A 306 -26.99 -13.78 21.02
N ALA A 307 -27.74 -14.85 21.15
CA ALA A 307 -28.03 -15.83 20.13
C ALA A 307 -28.46 -15.17 18.81
N ARG A 308 -27.60 -15.21 17.80
CA ARG A 308 -28.01 -14.99 16.42
C ARG A 308 -28.73 -16.24 15.90
N ARG A 309 -29.89 -16.04 15.34
CA ARG A 309 -30.64 -17.06 14.61
C ARG A 309 -29.74 -17.64 13.49
N PRO A 310 -29.73 -18.95 13.29
CA PRO A 310 -29.01 -19.54 12.17
C PRO A 310 -29.56 -19.01 10.84
N PRO A 311 -28.69 -18.75 9.85
CA PRO A 311 -29.14 -18.36 8.52
C PRO A 311 -29.95 -19.50 7.88
N PRO A 312 -30.92 -19.20 7.02
CA PRO A 312 -31.73 -20.22 6.36
C PRO A 312 -30.82 -21.12 5.51
N LYS A 313 -31.01 -22.42 5.62
CA LYS A 313 -30.30 -23.42 4.81
C LYS A 313 -30.51 -23.10 3.33
N MET A 314 -29.45 -22.72 2.64
CA MET A 314 -29.46 -22.63 1.18
C MET A 314 -29.70 -24.00 0.58
N ALA A 315 -30.81 -24.11 -0.14
CA ALA A 315 -31.18 -25.29 -0.88
C ALA A 315 -30.20 -25.54 -2.02
N GLY A 316 -29.74 -26.81 -2.11
CA GLY A 316 -29.30 -27.53 -3.28
C GLY A 316 -28.35 -26.81 -4.24
N ARG A 317 -27.06 -27.21 -4.21
CA ARG A 317 -26.18 -27.09 -5.37
C ARG A 317 -26.87 -27.68 -6.62
N ARG A 318 -27.34 -26.81 -7.50
CA ARG A 318 -27.61 -27.21 -8.88
C ARG A 318 -26.26 -27.27 -9.60
N SER A 319 -25.92 -28.45 -10.10
CA SER A 319 -24.87 -28.62 -11.10
C SER A 319 -25.20 -27.75 -12.30
N PHE A 320 -24.39 -26.75 -12.58
CA PHE A 320 -24.57 -25.94 -13.77
C PHE A 320 -24.09 -26.70 -14.99
N SER A 321 -25.02 -27.02 -15.85
CA SER A 321 -24.80 -27.43 -17.23
C SER A 321 -24.08 -26.32 -17.97
N THR A 322 -23.05 -26.67 -18.70
CA THR A 322 -22.32 -25.83 -19.65
C THR A 322 -23.26 -25.21 -20.70
N THR A 323 -22.97 -23.91 -21.02
CA THR A 323 -23.50 -23.13 -22.15
C THR A 323 -24.82 -22.34 -21.90
N SER A 324 -24.73 -21.33 -21.07
CA SER A 324 -25.51 -20.12 -21.25
C SER A 324 -24.52 -18.95 -21.27
N ALA A 325 -24.42 -18.22 -22.38
CA ALA A 325 -23.67 -16.98 -22.46
C ALA A 325 -24.22 -16.03 -21.38
N ARG A 326 -23.36 -15.50 -20.53
CA ARG A 326 -23.74 -14.49 -19.54
C ARG A 326 -23.75 -13.15 -20.24
N THR A 327 -24.83 -12.42 -20.16
CA THR A 327 -24.99 -11.11 -20.82
C THR A 327 -24.92 -9.98 -19.81
N CYS A 328 -24.25 -8.88 -20.17
CA CYS A 328 -24.28 -7.60 -19.45
C CYS A 328 -24.41 -6.45 -20.46
N ASP A 329 -24.78 -5.25 -20.00
CA ASP A 329 -24.84 -4.07 -20.86
C ASP A 329 -23.44 -3.59 -21.21
N THR A 330 -22.58 -3.45 -20.18
CA THR A 330 -21.16 -3.08 -20.36
C THR A 330 -20.23 -4.06 -19.68
N LEU A 331 -19.28 -4.58 -20.46
CA LEU A 331 -18.14 -5.36 -20.01
C LEU A 331 -16.91 -4.47 -19.91
N VAL A 332 -16.33 -4.33 -18.73
CA VAL A 332 -15.08 -3.59 -18.49
C VAL A 332 -13.96 -4.59 -18.29
N VAL A 333 -12.92 -4.52 -19.10
CA VAL A 333 -11.74 -5.39 -19.02
C VAL A 333 -10.61 -4.64 -18.37
N GLY A 334 -10.23 -5.05 -17.15
CA GLY A 334 -9.25 -4.44 -16.26
C GLY A 334 -9.90 -3.79 -15.04
N GLY A 335 -9.55 -4.27 -13.84
CA GLY A 335 -10.00 -3.77 -12.55
C GLY A 335 -9.09 -2.68 -11.95
N GLY A 336 -8.29 -2.01 -12.76
CA GLY A 336 -7.49 -0.86 -12.36
C GLY A 336 -8.33 0.40 -12.11
N VAL A 337 -7.68 1.50 -11.72
CA VAL A 337 -8.34 2.77 -11.37
C VAL A 337 -9.27 3.28 -12.48
N MET A 338 -8.94 3.03 -13.76
CA MET A 338 -9.79 3.42 -14.89
C MET A 338 -11.06 2.57 -14.96
N GLY A 339 -10.90 1.24 -14.97
CA GLY A 339 -12.04 0.33 -15.08
C GLY A 339 -13.01 0.48 -13.91
N LEU A 340 -12.50 0.66 -12.71
CA LEU A 340 -13.30 0.91 -11.51
C LEU A 340 -14.07 2.23 -11.59
N ASN A 341 -13.42 3.35 -11.99
CA ASN A 341 -14.11 4.63 -12.15
C ASN A 341 -15.19 4.58 -13.26
N ILE A 342 -14.91 3.90 -14.37
CA ILE A 342 -15.90 3.71 -15.44
C ILE A 342 -17.10 2.91 -14.91
N ALA A 343 -16.87 1.78 -14.26
CA ALA A 343 -17.93 0.94 -13.70
C ALA A 343 -18.77 1.69 -12.66
N TYR A 344 -18.11 2.42 -11.75
CA TYR A 344 -18.77 3.24 -10.75
C TYR A 344 -19.63 4.34 -11.37
N GLN A 345 -19.09 5.06 -12.34
CA GLN A 345 -19.80 6.15 -13.01
C GLN A 345 -20.95 5.67 -13.88
N LEU A 346 -20.88 4.47 -14.48
CA LEU A 346 -21.99 3.84 -15.17
C LEU A 346 -23.14 3.56 -14.20
N LYS A 347 -22.87 2.91 -13.08
CA LYS A 347 -23.87 2.59 -12.05
C LYS A 347 -24.48 3.83 -11.42
N ARG A 348 -23.69 4.89 -11.25
CA ARG A 348 -24.16 6.15 -10.69
C ARG A 348 -25.16 6.86 -11.62
N ARG A 349 -25.01 6.73 -12.96
CA ARG A 349 -25.93 7.31 -13.96
C ARG A 349 -27.17 6.49 -14.17
N ASP A 350 -27.00 5.19 -14.20
CA ASP A 350 -28.08 4.23 -14.41
C ASP A 350 -27.89 3.04 -13.44
N PRO A 351 -28.59 3.05 -12.30
CA PRO A 351 -28.52 1.97 -11.33
C PRO A 351 -28.92 0.59 -11.88
N ASP A 352 -29.74 0.55 -12.93
CA ASP A 352 -30.19 -0.70 -13.56
C ASP A 352 -29.20 -1.22 -14.61
N HIS A 353 -28.22 -0.42 -15.04
CA HIS A 353 -27.20 -0.80 -16.02
C HIS A 353 -26.36 -1.99 -15.52
N GLN A 354 -26.35 -3.08 -16.26
CA GLN A 354 -25.62 -4.29 -15.88
C GLN A 354 -24.15 -4.17 -16.26
N VAL A 355 -23.29 -3.94 -15.27
CA VAL A 355 -21.84 -3.81 -15.45
C VAL A 355 -21.13 -5.04 -14.93
N THR A 356 -20.27 -5.65 -15.75
CA THR A 356 -19.33 -6.69 -15.33
C THR A 356 -17.91 -6.18 -15.51
N VAL A 357 -17.09 -6.28 -14.47
CA VAL A 357 -15.65 -5.96 -14.51
C VAL A 357 -14.84 -7.24 -14.39
N LEU A 358 -13.88 -7.43 -15.29
CA LEU A 358 -12.97 -8.56 -15.29
C LEU A 358 -11.56 -8.11 -14.95
N GLU A 359 -11.00 -8.71 -13.92
CA GLU A 359 -9.59 -8.53 -13.52
C GLU A 359 -8.83 -9.85 -13.69
N ALA A 360 -7.72 -9.80 -14.41
CA ALA A 360 -6.91 -10.99 -14.66
C ALA A 360 -6.14 -11.43 -13.40
N ALA A 361 -5.72 -10.46 -12.60
CA ALA A 361 -4.98 -10.71 -11.37
C ALA A 361 -5.90 -11.23 -10.24
N PRO A 362 -5.29 -11.80 -9.21
CA PRO A 362 -6.01 -12.24 -8.02
C PRO A 362 -6.48 -11.10 -7.11
N ALA A 363 -5.94 -9.90 -7.28
CA ALA A 363 -6.20 -8.75 -6.43
C ALA A 363 -6.23 -7.44 -7.21
N LEU A 364 -6.71 -6.38 -6.55
CA LEU A 364 -6.63 -5.01 -7.06
C LEU A 364 -5.17 -4.53 -7.09
N GLY A 365 -4.86 -3.65 -8.04
CA GLY A 365 -3.58 -2.94 -8.04
C GLY A 365 -2.37 -3.71 -8.57
N ALA A 366 -2.54 -4.92 -9.09
CA ALA A 366 -1.47 -5.72 -9.69
C ALA A 366 -0.76 -5.05 -10.89
N GLY A 367 -1.47 -4.13 -11.57
CA GLY A 367 -0.89 -3.31 -12.65
C GLY A 367 -0.51 -1.91 -12.17
N SER A 368 -0.32 -0.98 -13.11
CA SER A 368 0.14 0.40 -12.90
C SER A 368 -0.59 1.16 -11.78
N SER A 369 -1.85 0.83 -11.51
CA SER A 369 -2.68 1.57 -10.54
C SER A 369 -2.21 1.39 -9.10
N GLY A 370 -1.83 0.18 -8.68
CA GLY A 370 -1.36 -0.08 -7.31
C GLY A 370 0.03 0.51 -7.03
N TYR A 371 0.83 0.67 -8.07
CA TYR A 371 2.17 1.26 -7.98
C TYR A 371 2.19 2.77 -8.18
N SER A 372 1.02 3.40 -8.32
CA SER A 372 0.92 4.85 -8.49
C SER A 372 1.34 5.58 -7.22
N THR A 373 2.11 6.66 -7.38
CA THR A 373 2.38 7.59 -6.26
C THR A 373 1.14 8.32 -5.78
N GLY A 374 0.02 8.24 -6.52
CA GLY A 374 -1.22 8.92 -6.18
C GLY A 374 -1.16 10.45 -6.24
N PHE A 375 -0.09 11.02 -6.80
CA PHE A 375 0.10 12.46 -6.87
C PHE A 375 -0.93 13.14 -7.79
N GLN A 376 -1.45 14.26 -7.32
CA GLN A 376 -2.49 15.08 -7.95
C GLN A 376 -1.96 16.50 -8.23
N ARG A 377 -2.13 16.97 -9.45
CA ARG A 377 -1.72 18.31 -9.90
C ARG A 377 -2.70 18.86 -10.92
N ALA A 378 -2.82 20.17 -11.06
CA ALA A 378 -3.65 20.82 -12.06
C ALA A 378 -2.87 21.21 -13.32
N TYR A 379 -1.59 21.57 -13.18
CA TYR A 379 -0.79 22.00 -14.34
C TYR A 379 -0.57 20.90 -15.37
N TYR A 380 -0.93 21.20 -16.62
CA TYR A 380 -0.69 20.41 -17.83
C TYR A 380 -0.49 21.32 -19.05
N SER A 381 0.08 20.77 -20.14
CA SER A 381 0.34 21.50 -21.37
C SER A 381 -0.92 21.94 -22.13
N PHE A 382 -2.04 21.21 -21.96
CA PHE A 382 -3.32 21.48 -22.63
C PHE A 382 -4.40 21.84 -21.62
N ASP A 383 -5.29 22.78 -22.01
CA ASP A 383 -6.39 23.25 -21.17
C ASP A 383 -7.39 22.14 -20.87
N GLU A 384 -7.65 21.27 -21.84
CA GLU A 384 -8.52 20.12 -21.68
C GLU A 384 -7.97 19.11 -20.67
N THR A 385 -6.65 18.89 -20.69
CA THR A 385 -6.00 18.00 -19.70
C THR A 385 -6.01 18.63 -18.31
N MET A 386 -5.85 19.97 -18.21
CA MET A 386 -6.05 20.71 -16.95
C MET A 386 -7.49 20.53 -16.44
N GLY A 387 -8.49 20.62 -17.33
CA GLY A 387 -9.89 20.37 -16.98
C GLY A 387 -10.11 18.99 -16.38
N PHE A 388 -9.60 17.93 -17.03
CA PHE A 388 -9.64 16.56 -16.49
C PHE A 388 -8.96 16.45 -15.11
N ALA A 389 -7.79 17.08 -14.96
CA ALA A 389 -7.03 17.03 -13.72
C ALA A 389 -7.78 17.72 -12.57
N LEU A 390 -8.41 18.86 -12.83
CA LEU A 390 -9.19 19.61 -11.84
C LEU A 390 -10.46 18.84 -11.42
N ASP A 391 -11.16 18.23 -12.36
CA ASP A 391 -12.32 17.38 -12.05
C ASP A 391 -11.87 16.18 -11.18
N GLY A 392 -10.71 15.58 -11.50
CA GLY A 392 -10.10 14.51 -10.70
C GLY A 392 -9.69 14.95 -9.30
N ILE A 393 -9.00 16.08 -9.17
CA ILE A 393 -8.61 16.67 -7.87
C ILE A 393 -9.84 16.95 -7.02
N ASN A 394 -10.89 17.52 -7.62
CA ASN A 394 -12.14 17.79 -6.92
C ASN A 394 -12.78 16.52 -6.38
N ALA A 395 -12.84 15.45 -7.18
CA ALA A 395 -13.34 14.15 -6.73
C ALA A 395 -12.49 13.58 -5.58
N HIS A 396 -11.17 13.65 -5.70
CA HIS A 396 -10.26 13.11 -4.68
C HIS A 396 -10.27 13.93 -3.37
N LYS A 397 -10.37 15.26 -3.44
CA LYS A 397 -10.53 16.11 -2.24
C LYS A 397 -11.84 15.86 -1.51
N ASN A 398 -12.89 15.45 -2.23
CA ASN A 398 -14.21 15.18 -1.71
C ASN A 398 -14.56 13.68 -1.84
N TRP A 399 -13.61 12.78 -1.53
CA TRP A 399 -13.68 11.36 -1.86
C TRP A 399 -14.89 10.64 -1.30
N GLN A 400 -15.27 10.93 -0.05
CA GLN A 400 -16.46 10.33 0.57
C GLN A 400 -17.76 10.76 -0.13
N ASP A 401 -17.85 12.03 -0.54
CA ASP A 401 -19.00 12.55 -1.28
C ASP A 401 -19.02 12.01 -2.72
N TYR A 402 -17.84 11.92 -3.34
CA TYR A 402 -17.69 11.33 -4.67
C TYR A 402 -18.19 9.89 -4.70
N LEU A 403 -17.83 9.08 -3.72
CA LEU A 403 -18.25 7.69 -3.60
C LEU A 403 -19.64 7.52 -2.98
N ALA A 404 -20.27 8.58 -2.48
CA ALA A 404 -21.46 8.50 -1.65
C ALA A 404 -21.30 7.47 -0.51
N ASP A 405 -20.12 7.47 0.14
CA ASP A 405 -19.73 6.50 1.16
C ASP A 405 -18.92 7.17 2.26
N THR A 406 -19.56 7.45 3.40
CA THR A 406 -18.90 8.05 4.57
C THR A 406 -17.89 7.12 5.25
N SER A 407 -17.92 5.82 4.92
CA SER A 407 -16.95 4.82 5.40
C SER A 407 -15.69 4.74 4.55
N ALA A 408 -15.61 5.45 3.42
CA ALA A 408 -14.40 5.50 2.61
C ALA A 408 -13.23 6.05 3.44
N VAL A 409 -12.09 5.36 3.38
CA VAL A 409 -10.93 5.64 4.26
C VAL A 409 -9.81 6.41 3.59
N ALA A 410 -9.69 6.37 2.26
CA ALA A 410 -8.69 7.15 1.53
C ALA A 410 -8.86 8.65 1.79
N ARG A 411 -7.75 9.35 1.96
CA ARG A 411 -7.75 10.80 2.25
C ARG A 411 -6.80 11.52 1.31
N PHE A 412 -7.23 12.68 0.86
CA PHE A 412 -6.37 13.61 0.14
C PHE A 412 -5.46 14.33 1.14
N VAL A 413 -4.16 14.26 0.91
CA VAL A 413 -3.14 14.98 1.67
C VAL A 413 -2.61 16.10 0.80
N GLU A 414 -2.95 17.34 1.15
CA GLU A 414 -2.51 18.52 0.40
C GLU A 414 -1.07 18.87 0.78
N THR A 415 -0.18 18.94 -0.22
CA THR A 415 1.25 19.26 -0.04
C THR A 415 1.70 20.46 -0.86
N GLY A 416 0.92 20.84 -1.86
CA GLY A 416 1.39 21.71 -2.95
C GLY A 416 2.36 20.97 -3.88
N ALA A 417 2.76 21.66 -4.94
CA ALA A 417 3.77 21.18 -5.88
C ALA A 417 4.75 22.29 -6.27
N LEU A 418 6.04 22.00 -6.19
CA LEU A 418 7.12 22.87 -6.60
C LEU A 418 7.65 22.42 -7.96
N TRP A 419 7.53 23.29 -8.94
CA TRP A 419 7.96 23.08 -10.31
C TRP A 419 9.27 23.82 -10.56
N MET A 420 10.38 23.08 -10.62
CA MET A 420 11.71 23.57 -10.93
C MET A 420 12.08 23.09 -12.36
N LEU A 421 11.35 23.61 -13.37
CA LEU A 421 11.39 23.08 -14.74
C LEU A 421 12.52 23.63 -15.61
N GLY A 422 13.35 24.52 -15.06
CA GLY A 422 14.37 25.25 -15.82
C GLY A 422 13.81 26.36 -16.73
N TYR A 423 12.59 26.80 -16.42
CA TYR A 423 11.94 27.92 -17.10
C TYR A 423 12.47 29.24 -16.55
N ASP A 424 12.56 30.26 -17.42
CA ASP A 424 12.82 31.61 -16.99
C ASP A 424 11.61 32.25 -16.26
N GLU A 425 11.82 33.42 -15.67
CA GLU A 425 10.77 34.12 -14.91
C GLU A 425 9.53 34.42 -15.78
N ALA A 426 9.70 34.78 -17.05
CA ALA A 426 8.59 35.08 -17.96
C ALA A 426 7.77 33.83 -18.29
N GLN A 427 8.42 32.69 -18.48
CA GLN A 427 7.78 31.39 -18.71
C GLN A 427 7.01 30.92 -17.46
N ASN A 428 7.60 31.12 -16.27
CA ASN A 428 6.97 30.80 -15.00
C ASN A 428 5.80 31.73 -14.69
N ALA A 429 5.91 33.02 -14.99
CA ALA A 429 4.79 33.94 -14.87
C ALA A 429 3.62 33.57 -15.81
N ALA A 430 3.92 33.16 -17.04
CA ALA A 430 2.90 32.68 -17.97
C ALA A 430 2.22 31.38 -17.48
N MET A 431 2.96 30.49 -16.83
CA MET A 431 2.41 29.30 -16.17
C MET A 431 1.43 29.67 -15.05
N VAL A 432 1.81 30.61 -14.18
CA VAL A 432 0.96 31.11 -13.09
C VAL A 432 -0.29 31.80 -13.64
N GLU A 433 -0.15 32.65 -14.65
CA GLU A 433 -1.30 33.29 -15.32
C GLU A 433 -2.26 32.25 -15.90
N ARG A 434 -1.73 31.18 -16.50
CA ARG A 434 -2.55 30.10 -17.05
C ARG A 434 -3.29 29.32 -15.97
N LEU A 435 -2.62 28.95 -14.87
CA LEU A 435 -3.24 28.31 -13.71
C LEU A 435 -4.36 29.18 -13.12
N ALA A 436 -4.14 30.50 -13.02
CA ALA A 436 -5.14 31.44 -12.51
C ALA A 436 -6.43 31.46 -13.36
N LYS A 437 -6.36 31.26 -14.69
CA LYS A 437 -7.54 31.13 -15.56
C LYS A 437 -8.45 29.97 -15.19
N PHE A 438 -7.87 28.93 -14.57
CA PHE A 438 -8.58 27.77 -14.08
C PHE A 438 -8.91 27.85 -12.58
N GLY A 439 -8.68 28.99 -11.95
CA GLY A 439 -8.94 29.20 -10.52
C GLY A 439 -7.90 28.54 -9.60
N VAL A 440 -6.75 28.14 -10.15
CA VAL A 440 -5.66 27.52 -9.38
C VAL A 440 -4.68 28.60 -8.94
N GLY A 441 -4.43 28.69 -7.62
CA GLY A 441 -3.41 29.57 -7.07
C GLY A 441 -2.00 29.05 -7.33
N ALA A 442 -1.08 29.93 -7.67
CA ALA A 442 0.34 29.60 -7.82
C ALA A 442 1.21 30.84 -7.62
N ASP A 443 2.45 30.64 -7.15
CA ASP A 443 3.44 31.69 -6.90
C ASP A 443 4.69 31.45 -7.74
N VAL A 444 5.27 32.50 -8.33
CA VAL A 444 6.63 32.46 -8.87
C VAL A 444 7.60 32.69 -7.72
N LEU A 445 8.58 31.83 -7.57
CA LEU A 445 9.60 31.89 -6.53
C LEU A 445 10.99 32.08 -7.17
N ASP A 446 11.70 33.11 -6.76
CA ASP A 446 13.14 33.27 -6.99
C ASP A 446 13.94 32.55 -5.88
N GLU A 447 15.25 32.58 -5.96
CA GLU A 447 16.14 31.93 -5.00
C GLU A 447 15.94 32.46 -3.56
N ALA A 448 15.70 33.75 -3.39
CA ALA A 448 15.46 34.35 -2.07
C ALA A 448 14.15 33.86 -1.45
N ALA A 449 13.07 33.86 -2.22
CA ALA A 449 11.75 33.31 -1.80
C ALA A 449 11.81 31.82 -1.53
N MET A 450 12.60 31.07 -2.29
CA MET A 450 12.87 29.65 -2.03
C MET A 450 13.59 29.43 -0.71
N GLY A 451 14.66 30.20 -0.44
CA GLY A 451 15.41 30.10 0.82
C GLY A 451 14.56 30.42 2.06
N GLU A 452 13.58 31.35 1.92
CA GLU A 452 12.63 31.66 2.99
C GLU A 452 11.59 30.54 3.17
N ARG A 453 11.02 30.03 2.09
CA ARG A 453 9.87 29.12 2.15
C ARG A 453 10.26 27.65 2.27
N PHE A 454 11.35 27.25 1.60
CA PHE A 454 11.82 25.87 1.51
C PHE A 454 13.34 25.75 1.79
N PRO A 455 13.81 26.14 2.98
CA PRO A 455 15.25 26.26 3.28
C PRO A 455 16.04 24.95 3.19
N LEU A 456 15.37 23.80 3.12
CA LEU A 456 16.00 22.49 2.95
C LEU A 456 16.33 22.18 1.48
N ILE A 457 15.82 22.95 0.52
CA ILE A 457 15.99 22.71 -0.92
C ILE A 457 17.13 23.59 -1.44
N ASN A 458 18.18 22.94 -2.00
CA ASN A 458 19.23 23.63 -2.72
C ASN A 458 18.72 24.15 -4.08
N CYS A 459 18.98 25.41 -4.40
CA CYS A 459 18.59 26.05 -5.66
C CYS A 459 19.67 26.01 -6.75
N ASP A 460 20.87 25.50 -6.46
CA ASP A 460 21.91 25.35 -7.48
C ASP A 460 21.47 24.38 -8.58
N PRO A 461 21.79 24.62 -9.86
CA PRO A 461 21.49 23.68 -10.93
C PRO A 461 22.28 22.37 -10.74
N MET A 462 21.64 21.25 -11.05
CA MET A 462 22.36 19.97 -11.08
C MET A 462 23.44 20.03 -12.17
N PRO A 463 24.73 19.80 -11.85
CA PRO A 463 25.80 19.89 -12.82
C PRO A 463 25.66 18.82 -13.91
N LYS A 464 26.04 19.19 -15.13
CA LYS A 464 26.10 18.29 -16.27
C LYS A 464 27.56 18.10 -16.70
N PHE A 465 27.91 16.86 -16.98
CA PHE A 465 29.26 16.49 -17.40
C PHE A 465 29.28 15.95 -18.85
N ASP A 466 30.35 16.24 -19.58
CA ASP A 466 30.61 15.63 -20.88
C ASP A 466 31.18 14.21 -20.73
N ALA A 467 31.43 13.54 -21.86
CA ALA A 467 31.97 12.18 -21.87
C ALA A 467 33.42 12.09 -21.31
N GLU A 468 34.11 13.21 -21.25
CA GLU A 468 35.48 13.37 -20.74
C GLU A 468 35.46 13.71 -19.23
N GLY A 469 34.28 13.96 -18.65
CA GLY A 469 34.10 14.27 -17.21
C GLY A 469 34.28 15.76 -16.88
N ASN A 470 34.28 16.65 -17.88
CA ASN A 470 34.30 18.09 -17.63
C ASN A 470 32.88 18.61 -17.46
N GLU A 471 32.71 19.56 -16.52
CA GLU A 471 31.40 20.23 -16.34
C GLU A 471 31.07 21.10 -17.56
N VAL A 472 29.85 20.95 -18.06
CA VAL A 472 29.34 21.64 -19.23
C VAL A 472 28.50 22.85 -18.78
N ASP A 473 28.80 24.03 -19.33
CA ASP A 473 27.94 25.18 -19.20
C ASP A 473 26.58 24.90 -19.86
N GLN A 474 25.52 24.84 -19.06
CA GLN A 474 24.18 24.53 -19.53
C GLN A 474 23.43 25.77 -20.05
N GLY A 475 24.04 26.96 -19.98
CA GLY A 475 23.44 28.22 -20.42
C GLY A 475 22.17 28.59 -19.65
N LEU A 476 22.04 28.14 -18.41
CA LEU A 476 20.89 28.41 -17.55
C LEU A 476 20.90 29.86 -17.09
N GLY A 477 19.70 30.48 -17.02
CA GLY A 477 19.49 31.82 -16.47
C GLY A 477 19.50 31.84 -14.94
N ALA A 478 18.94 32.90 -14.35
CA ALA A 478 18.70 32.96 -12.92
C ALA A 478 17.67 31.90 -12.51
N PHE A 479 17.80 31.36 -11.29
CA PHE A 479 16.84 30.41 -10.74
C PHE A 479 15.44 31.02 -10.67
N SER A 480 14.45 30.23 -11.11
CA SER A 480 13.04 30.56 -10.98
C SER A 480 12.22 29.27 -10.93
N ALA A 481 11.25 29.22 -10.04
CA ALA A 481 10.36 28.07 -9.86
C ALA A 481 8.90 28.52 -9.71
N VAL A 482 7.96 27.59 -9.83
CA VAL A 482 6.54 27.83 -9.54
C VAL A 482 6.09 26.90 -8.42
N TYR A 483 5.43 27.49 -7.41
CA TYR A 483 4.72 26.72 -6.39
C TYR A 483 3.23 26.73 -6.71
N GLU A 484 2.69 25.55 -7.06
CA GLU A 484 1.26 25.34 -7.36
C GLU A 484 0.53 24.91 -6.09
N HIS A 485 -0.50 25.66 -5.70
CA HIS A 485 -1.33 25.37 -4.54
C HIS A 485 -2.33 24.27 -4.83
N GLY A 486 -2.83 23.63 -3.78
CA GLY A 486 -3.92 22.67 -3.88
C GLY A 486 -3.55 21.30 -4.46
N CYS A 487 -2.29 21.12 -4.86
CA CYS A 487 -1.73 19.80 -5.20
C CYS A 487 -1.58 18.91 -3.96
N GLY A 488 -1.53 17.61 -4.17
CA GLY A 488 -1.37 16.67 -3.07
C GLY A 488 -1.33 15.23 -3.55
N HIS A 489 -1.61 14.33 -2.65
CA HIS A 489 -1.63 12.90 -2.99
C HIS A 489 -2.69 12.14 -2.22
N MET A 490 -3.03 10.96 -2.73
CA MET A 490 -3.80 9.93 -2.02
C MET A 490 -3.04 8.62 -2.08
N ASP A 491 -3.33 7.74 -1.12
CA ASP A 491 -2.85 6.36 -1.21
C ASP A 491 -3.62 5.60 -2.29
N SER A 492 -2.88 5.06 -3.26
CA SER A 492 -3.47 4.43 -4.44
C SER A 492 -4.20 3.13 -4.11
N SER A 493 -3.65 2.33 -3.22
CA SER A 493 -4.23 1.04 -2.82
C SER A 493 -5.55 1.25 -2.09
N THR A 494 -5.57 2.13 -1.11
CA THR A 494 -6.78 2.48 -0.35
C THR A 494 -7.86 3.09 -1.25
N CYS A 495 -7.48 3.92 -2.25
CA CYS A 495 -8.43 4.44 -3.24
C CYS A 495 -9.06 3.33 -4.08
N LEU A 496 -8.27 2.35 -4.54
CA LEU A 496 -8.77 1.21 -5.31
C LEU A 496 -9.74 0.37 -4.48
N GLU A 497 -9.44 0.13 -3.21
CA GLU A 497 -10.30 -0.62 -2.30
C GLU A 497 -11.63 0.10 -2.05
N ASP A 498 -11.60 1.40 -1.75
CA ASP A 498 -12.81 2.20 -1.57
C ASP A 498 -13.67 2.19 -2.83
N LEU A 499 -13.06 2.36 -3.99
CA LEU A 499 -13.76 2.39 -5.28
C LEU A 499 -14.38 1.02 -5.62
N HIS A 500 -13.63 -0.06 -5.41
CA HIS A 500 -14.11 -1.42 -5.59
C HIS A 500 -15.30 -1.71 -4.68
N ARG A 501 -15.21 -1.34 -3.39
CA ARG A 501 -16.29 -1.49 -2.44
C ARG A 501 -17.54 -0.72 -2.89
N ALA A 502 -17.39 0.50 -3.39
CA ALA A 502 -18.48 1.29 -3.93
C ALA A 502 -19.11 0.60 -5.17
N CYS A 503 -18.28 0.09 -6.10
CA CYS A 503 -18.76 -0.67 -7.26
C CYS A 503 -19.57 -1.90 -6.85
N VAL A 504 -19.07 -2.69 -5.90
CA VAL A 504 -19.77 -3.90 -5.41
C VAL A 504 -21.07 -3.55 -4.69
N ARG A 505 -21.06 -2.52 -3.84
CA ARG A 505 -22.26 -1.98 -3.18
C ARG A 505 -23.35 -1.62 -4.17
N ASP A 506 -22.96 -0.97 -5.29
CA ASP A 506 -23.89 -0.48 -6.32
C ASP A 506 -24.25 -1.57 -7.36
N GLY A 507 -23.81 -2.82 -7.15
CA GLY A 507 -24.21 -4.00 -7.91
C GLY A 507 -23.39 -4.27 -9.17
N VAL A 508 -22.13 -3.84 -9.24
CA VAL A 508 -21.18 -4.28 -10.28
C VAL A 508 -20.82 -5.75 -10.05
N ASP A 509 -20.91 -6.58 -11.08
CA ASP A 509 -20.41 -7.96 -11.09
C ASP A 509 -18.90 -7.93 -11.32
N PHE A 510 -18.13 -8.00 -10.23
CA PHE A 510 -16.66 -7.93 -10.27
C PHE A 510 -16.06 -9.34 -10.18
N ARG A 511 -15.16 -9.68 -11.11
CA ARG A 511 -14.55 -11.02 -11.20
C ARG A 511 -13.04 -10.92 -11.30
N PHE A 512 -12.37 -11.38 -10.26
CA PHE A 512 -10.92 -11.62 -10.24
C PHE A 512 -10.52 -12.91 -10.97
N LYS A 513 -9.23 -13.13 -11.18
CA LYS A 513 -8.65 -14.31 -11.86
C LYS A 513 -9.35 -14.62 -13.18
N THR A 514 -9.83 -13.59 -13.86
CA THR A 514 -10.64 -13.74 -15.08
C THR A 514 -9.92 -13.07 -16.24
N LYS A 515 -8.91 -13.76 -16.78
CA LYS A 515 -8.08 -13.27 -17.89
C LYS A 515 -8.87 -13.35 -19.21
N VAL A 516 -9.01 -12.22 -19.89
CA VAL A 516 -9.55 -12.14 -21.24
C VAL A 516 -8.49 -12.59 -22.24
N ALA A 517 -8.81 -13.59 -23.06
CA ALA A 517 -7.91 -14.06 -24.11
C ALA A 517 -8.05 -13.24 -25.41
N LYS A 518 -9.29 -12.84 -25.74
CA LYS A 518 -9.56 -12.02 -26.92
C LYS A 518 -10.97 -11.44 -26.86
N PHE A 519 -11.22 -10.37 -27.61
CA PHE A 519 -12.56 -9.89 -27.87
C PHE A 519 -13.30 -10.76 -28.90
N THR A 520 -14.63 -10.79 -28.81
CA THR A 520 -15.49 -11.52 -29.75
C THR A 520 -16.18 -10.55 -30.70
N LEU A 521 -16.24 -10.92 -31.97
CA LEU A 521 -16.88 -10.11 -33.00
C LEU A 521 -18.03 -10.88 -33.63
N ASP A 522 -19.10 -10.16 -33.96
CA ASP A 522 -20.17 -10.60 -34.88
C ASP A 522 -20.48 -9.48 -35.87
N GLY A 523 -20.47 -9.78 -37.17
CA GLY A 523 -20.68 -8.79 -38.20
C GLY A 523 -19.74 -7.60 -38.18
N GLY A 524 -18.54 -7.73 -37.60
CA GLY A 524 -17.57 -6.65 -37.43
C GLY A 524 -17.78 -5.75 -36.20
N ARG A 525 -18.79 -6.02 -35.38
CA ARG A 525 -19.06 -5.38 -34.10
C ARG A 525 -18.52 -6.24 -32.94
N CYS A 526 -17.96 -5.61 -31.93
CA CYS A 526 -17.59 -6.29 -30.68
C CYS A 526 -18.88 -6.68 -29.91
N THR A 527 -18.95 -7.95 -29.51
CA THR A 527 -20.07 -8.53 -28.76
C THR A 527 -19.68 -9.06 -27.41
N GLY A 528 -18.48 -8.76 -26.93
CA GLY A 528 -17.97 -9.19 -25.63
C GLY A 528 -16.56 -9.77 -25.69
N ALA A 529 -16.28 -10.75 -24.85
CA ALA A 529 -14.95 -11.35 -24.73
C ALA A 529 -15.01 -12.87 -24.56
N GLN A 530 -13.95 -13.53 -25.06
CA GLN A 530 -13.63 -14.91 -24.72
C GLN A 530 -12.55 -14.91 -23.63
N LEU A 531 -12.77 -15.67 -22.59
CA LEU A 531 -11.86 -15.82 -21.45
C LEU A 531 -10.77 -16.86 -21.75
N ALA A 532 -9.73 -16.88 -20.93
CA ALA A 532 -8.63 -17.83 -21.08
C ALA A 532 -9.06 -19.31 -20.90
N ASP A 533 -10.11 -19.56 -20.12
CA ASP A 533 -10.72 -20.88 -19.94
C ASP A 533 -11.62 -21.33 -21.11
N GLY A 534 -11.76 -20.50 -22.15
CA GLY A 534 -12.59 -20.73 -23.32
C GLY A 534 -14.05 -20.32 -23.17
N SER A 535 -14.51 -19.94 -21.99
CA SER A 535 -15.87 -19.43 -21.77
C SER A 535 -16.05 -18.05 -22.42
N ARG A 536 -17.30 -17.56 -22.53
CA ARG A 536 -17.62 -16.28 -23.16
C ARG A 536 -18.54 -15.45 -22.29
N ILE A 537 -18.33 -14.13 -22.38
CA ILE A 537 -19.21 -13.11 -21.82
C ILE A 537 -19.67 -12.24 -22.99
N GLU A 538 -20.98 -12.12 -23.16
CA GLU A 538 -21.59 -11.25 -24.16
C GLU A 538 -21.94 -9.91 -23.54
N ALA A 539 -21.68 -8.82 -24.26
CA ALA A 539 -21.96 -7.47 -23.83
C ALA A 539 -22.37 -6.58 -25.03
N ALA A 540 -23.26 -5.65 -24.78
CA ALA A 540 -23.61 -4.63 -25.77
C ALA A 540 -22.45 -3.67 -26.05
N THR A 541 -21.69 -3.35 -25.01
CA THR A 541 -20.50 -2.51 -25.05
C THR A 541 -19.35 -3.19 -24.28
N THR A 542 -18.14 -3.12 -24.81
CA THR A 542 -16.93 -3.62 -24.14
C THR A 542 -15.91 -2.49 -24.02
N VAL A 543 -15.39 -2.25 -22.83
CA VAL A 543 -14.37 -1.23 -22.58
C VAL A 543 -13.04 -1.94 -22.29
N ASN A 544 -12.02 -1.66 -23.09
CA ASN A 544 -10.66 -2.14 -22.85
C ASN A 544 -9.91 -1.13 -21.98
N ALA A 545 -9.86 -1.40 -20.67
CA ALA A 545 -9.15 -0.66 -19.65
C ALA A 545 -8.01 -1.49 -19.02
N ALA A 546 -7.47 -2.48 -19.77
CA ALA A 546 -6.47 -3.43 -19.29
C ALA A 546 -5.05 -2.85 -19.16
N GLY A 547 -4.89 -1.52 -19.15
CA GLY A 547 -3.60 -0.85 -18.93
C GLY A 547 -2.47 -1.37 -19.84
N PRO A 548 -1.32 -1.84 -19.32
CA PRO A 548 -0.22 -2.34 -20.12
C PRO A 548 -0.56 -3.49 -21.09
N TRP A 549 -1.61 -4.26 -20.79
CA TRP A 549 -2.07 -5.39 -21.62
C TRP A 549 -3.06 -5.01 -22.74
N CYS A 550 -3.44 -3.73 -22.87
CA CYS A 550 -4.30 -3.26 -23.96
C CYS A 550 -3.70 -3.51 -25.35
N GLY A 551 -2.39 -3.30 -25.48
CA GLY A 551 -1.66 -3.35 -26.73
C GLY A 551 -1.83 -2.11 -27.61
N PRO A 552 -0.90 -1.90 -28.56
CA PRO A 552 -0.80 -0.68 -29.37
C PRO A 552 -1.87 -0.56 -30.48
N GLY A 553 -2.53 -1.67 -30.86
CA GLY A 553 -3.43 -1.72 -32.01
C GLY A 553 -2.73 -2.04 -33.34
N VAL A 554 -3.50 -2.59 -34.30
CA VAL A 554 -2.99 -2.99 -35.62
C VAL A 554 -2.69 -1.76 -36.47
N GLY A 555 -1.50 -1.69 -37.03
CA GLY A 555 -1.07 -0.61 -37.94
C GLY A 555 -0.21 0.47 -37.28
N SER A 556 -0.27 0.67 -35.98
CA SER A 556 0.58 1.63 -35.28
C SER A 556 2.06 1.23 -35.32
N LEU A 557 2.35 -0.07 -35.27
CA LEU A 557 3.72 -0.60 -35.34
C LEU A 557 4.37 -0.52 -36.73
N SER A 558 3.58 -0.50 -37.82
CA SER A 558 4.13 -0.45 -39.18
C SER A 558 4.54 0.95 -39.63
N SER A 559 4.00 2.00 -39.01
CA SER A 559 4.33 3.40 -39.29
C SER A 559 5.47 3.94 -38.43
N TRP A 560 5.83 3.24 -37.36
CA TRP A 560 6.88 3.65 -36.45
C TRP A 560 8.27 3.25 -36.98
N ARG A 561 8.79 4.03 -37.92
CA ARG A 561 10.22 3.99 -38.28
C ARG A 561 10.93 5.04 -37.44
N GLY A 562 11.65 4.54 -36.42
CA GLY A 562 12.37 5.38 -35.48
C GLY A 562 13.14 6.52 -36.13
N ARG A 563 12.69 7.74 -35.90
CA ARG A 563 13.55 8.91 -35.90
C ARG A 563 13.81 9.26 -34.45
N ARG A 564 14.89 8.77 -33.94
CA ARG A 564 15.57 9.38 -32.78
C ARG A 564 17.03 9.48 -33.10
N ASP A 565 17.55 10.65 -32.90
CA ASP A 565 18.95 10.99 -33.05
C ASP A 565 19.80 10.04 -32.21
N GLY A 566 20.43 9.06 -32.88
CA GLY A 566 21.59 8.32 -32.37
C GLY A 566 21.36 7.08 -31.48
N VAL A 567 20.12 6.69 -31.11
CA VAL A 567 19.89 5.43 -30.36
C VAL A 567 19.10 4.48 -31.24
N ASP A 568 19.81 3.54 -31.78
CA ASP A 568 19.36 2.70 -32.89
C ASP A 568 18.35 1.60 -32.50
N ALA A 569 17.53 1.32 -33.47
CA ALA A 569 16.88 0.10 -33.95
C ALA A 569 17.02 -1.22 -33.13
N MET A 570 17.98 -1.37 -32.23
CA MET A 570 18.22 -2.61 -31.48
C MET A 570 17.13 -2.94 -30.45
N VAL A 571 16.44 -1.93 -29.89
CA VAL A 571 15.37 -2.14 -28.90
C VAL A 571 14.13 -2.76 -29.55
N TRP A 572 13.89 -2.49 -30.83
CA TRP A 572 12.75 -2.96 -31.59
C TRP A 572 12.83 -4.44 -32.03
N ASP A 573 14.01 -4.94 -32.35
CA ASP A 573 14.14 -6.33 -32.81
C ASP A 573 13.94 -7.34 -31.68
N GLY A 574 14.22 -6.95 -30.43
CA GLY A 574 13.92 -7.74 -29.24
C GLY A 574 12.41 -7.83 -28.94
N VAL A 575 11.66 -6.75 -29.12
CA VAL A 575 10.21 -6.68 -28.89
C VAL A 575 9.43 -7.38 -30.01
N ARG A 576 9.90 -7.38 -31.26
CA ARG A 576 9.28 -8.14 -32.37
C ARG A 576 9.27 -9.65 -32.18
N SER A 577 10.21 -10.19 -31.43
CA SER A 577 10.28 -11.63 -31.17
C SER A 577 9.38 -12.08 -30.01
N ARG A 578 8.91 -11.17 -29.14
CA ARG A 578 7.98 -11.45 -28.07
C ARG A 578 6.56 -11.10 -28.52
N ARG A 579 5.71 -12.10 -28.65
CA ARG A 579 4.28 -11.92 -28.98
C ARG A 579 3.59 -11.40 -27.73
N PHE A 580 3.39 -10.09 -27.62
CA PHE A 580 2.42 -9.54 -26.69
C PHE A 580 1.05 -10.14 -27.02
N ASN A 581 0.40 -10.73 -26.04
CA ASN A 581 -1.03 -11.05 -26.15
C ASN A 581 -1.88 -9.78 -25.99
N ALA A 582 -1.65 -8.83 -26.86
CA ALA A 582 -2.27 -7.53 -26.83
C ALA A 582 -3.74 -7.62 -27.28
N LEU A 583 -4.65 -7.27 -26.39
CA LEU A 583 -6.10 -7.43 -26.64
C LEU A 583 -6.58 -6.68 -27.87
N ASN A 584 -6.08 -5.46 -28.13
CA ASN A 584 -6.42 -4.66 -29.29
C ASN A 584 -6.07 -5.34 -30.62
N GLU A 585 -5.00 -6.11 -30.67
CA GLU A 585 -4.56 -6.80 -31.90
C GLU A 585 -5.48 -7.96 -32.27
N THR A 586 -6.17 -8.54 -31.29
CA THR A 586 -7.04 -9.70 -31.51
C THR A 586 -8.22 -9.41 -32.45
N VAL A 587 -8.60 -8.14 -32.58
CA VAL A 587 -9.77 -7.70 -33.36
C VAL A 587 -9.49 -6.55 -34.33
N GLY A 588 -8.22 -6.17 -34.49
CA GLY A 588 -7.81 -5.15 -35.46
C GLY A 588 -8.18 -3.72 -35.07
N VAL A 589 -8.09 -3.37 -33.77
CA VAL A 589 -8.23 -1.98 -33.33
C VAL A 589 -7.13 -1.14 -33.94
N LYS A 590 -7.51 -0.01 -34.54
CA LYS A 590 -6.59 0.97 -35.12
C LYS A 590 -6.65 2.24 -34.27
N ASN A 591 -5.56 2.57 -33.64
CA ASN A 591 -5.37 3.86 -32.98
C ASN A 591 -4.47 4.74 -33.84
N SER A 592 -4.71 6.03 -33.82
CA SER A 592 -3.84 7.02 -34.48
C SER A 592 -2.50 7.20 -33.78
N THR A 593 -2.42 6.80 -32.49
CA THR A 593 -1.24 6.88 -31.66
C THR A 593 -0.85 5.52 -31.11
N THR A 594 0.43 5.35 -30.71
CA THR A 594 1.00 4.10 -30.26
C THR A 594 1.25 4.13 -28.75
N SER A 595 0.59 3.25 -28.01
CA SER A 595 0.77 3.10 -26.55
C SER A 595 1.50 1.81 -26.24
N LEU A 596 2.62 1.90 -25.50
CA LEU A 596 3.47 0.77 -25.16
C LEU A 596 3.71 0.67 -23.65
N PRO A 597 3.83 -0.55 -23.10
CA PRO A 597 4.23 -0.76 -21.72
C PRO A 597 5.69 -0.36 -21.54
N THR A 598 5.94 0.62 -20.70
CA THR A 598 7.26 1.20 -20.44
C THR A 598 7.58 1.04 -18.96
N ARG A 599 8.75 0.47 -18.69
CA ARG A 599 9.22 0.23 -17.33
C ARG A 599 9.56 1.55 -16.63
N ILE A 600 9.07 1.69 -15.40
CA ILE A 600 9.22 2.85 -14.54
C ILE A 600 9.80 2.41 -13.21
N GLN A 601 10.73 3.16 -12.66
CA GLN A 601 11.45 2.82 -11.45
C GLN A 601 11.21 3.88 -10.36
N VAL A 602 10.96 3.43 -9.14
CA VAL A 602 10.65 4.29 -7.98
C VAL A 602 11.49 3.86 -6.79
N GLY A 603 12.06 4.84 -6.09
CA GLY A 603 12.79 4.64 -4.86
C GLY A 603 12.04 5.20 -3.65
N HIS A 604 12.32 4.63 -2.49
CA HIS A 604 11.80 5.05 -1.20
C HIS A 604 12.93 5.15 -0.19
N LYS A 605 12.92 6.21 0.64
CA LYS A 605 13.86 6.42 1.73
C LYS A 605 13.13 6.95 2.95
N TYR A 606 13.47 6.47 4.14
CA TYR A 606 13.03 7.10 5.37
C TYR A 606 13.71 8.47 5.55
N ILE A 607 12.92 9.46 5.99
CA ILE A 607 13.35 10.85 6.18
C ILE A 607 13.01 11.35 7.58
N PRO A 608 13.80 12.27 8.15
CA PRO A 608 13.45 13.01 9.35
C PRO A 608 12.18 13.83 9.19
N ASP A 609 11.50 14.12 10.31
CA ASP A 609 10.22 14.84 10.36
C ASP A 609 10.27 16.21 9.65
N GLU A 610 11.41 16.89 9.69
CA GLU A 610 11.61 18.20 9.07
C GLU A 610 11.42 18.17 7.54
N TYR A 611 11.70 17.06 6.88
CA TYR A 611 11.49 16.87 5.45
C TYR A 611 10.04 16.49 5.10
N CYS A 612 9.23 16.09 6.09
CA CYS A 612 7.85 15.68 5.85
C CYS A 612 6.92 16.84 5.43
N SER A 613 7.34 18.08 5.66
CA SER A 613 6.63 19.28 5.27
C SER A 613 6.94 19.81 3.87
N LEU A 614 7.90 19.20 3.17
CA LEU A 614 8.22 19.57 1.80
C LEU A 614 7.04 19.29 0.86
N PRO A 615 6.87 20.11 -0.19
CA PRO A 615 5.89 19.81 -1.23
C PRO A 615 6.35 18.64 -2.11
N PHE A 616 5.48 18.19 -3.02
CA PHE A 616 5.97 17.47 -4.20
C PHE A 616 6.93 18.37 -4.97
N VAL A 617 8.07 17.85 -5.38
CA VAL A 617 9.05 18.57 -6.18
C VAL A 617 9.25 17.86 -7.51
N ALA A 618 9.09 18.59 -8.60
CA ALA A 618 9.50 18.17 -9.93
C ALA A 618 10.76 18.97 -10.31
N ASP A 619 11.89 18.28 -10.35
CA ASP A 619 13.20 18.88 -10.55
C ASP A 619 13.73 18.59 -11.95
N GLY A 620 13.63 19.56 -12.83
CA GLY A 620 14.28 19.63 -14.14
C GLY A 620 15.35 20.73 -14.21
N TRP A 621 15.77 21.31 -13.07
CA TRP A 621 16.75 22.37 -12.99
C TRP A 621 18.18 21.83 -13.14
N GLY A 622 18.80 22.17 -14.24
CA GLY A 622 20.04 21.55 -14.66
C GLY A 622 19.81 20.15 -15.26
N ASP A 623 20.74 19.23 -15.02
CA ASP A 623 20.65 17.83 -15.54
C ASP A 623 20.00 16.86 -14.53
N SER A 624 19.08 17.33 -13.67
CA SER A 624 18.42 16.52 -12.66
C SER A 624 17.41 15.53 -13.30
N GLY A 625 16.21 15.94 -13.56
CA GLY A 625 15.17 15.11 -14.16
C GLY A 625 14.54 14.10 -13.20
N ILE A 626 14.49 14.41 -11.92
CA ILE A 626 13.81 13.60 -10.89
C ILE A 626 12.54 14.30 -10.35
N TYR A 627 11.73 13.52 -9.70
CA TYR A 627 10.73 14.05 -8.75
C TYR A 627 10.92 13.41 -7.39
N PHE A 628 10.46 14.09 -6.35
CA PHE A 628 10.33 13.50 -5.03
C PHE A 628 9.12 14.06 -4.28
N MET A 629 8.59 13.27 -3.36
CA MET A 629 7.41 13.59 -2.58
C MET A 629 7.47 12.96 -1.20
N PRO A 630 7.38 13.74 -0.12
CA PRO A 630 7.28 13.19 1.22
C PRO A 630 5.91 12.54 1.47
N ARG A 631 5.92 11.46 2.23
CA ARG A 631 4.78 10.76 2.80
C ARG A 631 4.82 10.96 4.32
N ALA A 632 4.28 12.06 4.80
CA ALA A 632 4.34 12.46 6.20
C ALA A 632 3.77 11.40 7.17
N GLY A 633 2.78 10.61 6.75
CA GLY A 633 2.16 9.58 7.58
C GLY A 633 3.07 8.42 7.97
N ASN A 634 4.17 8.20 7.24
CA ASN A 634 5.13 7.13 7.50
C ASN A 634 6.60 7.58 7.37
N ASN A 635 6.86 8.88 7.36
CA ASN A 635 8.19 9.49 7.25
C ASN A 635 9.02 8.94 6.08
N GLN A 636 8.38 8.77 4.93
CA GLN A 636 9.03 8.29 3.72
C GLN A 636 9.12 9.39 2.67
N LEU A 637 10.22 9.42 1.93
CA LEU A 637 10.37 10.14 0.69
C LEU A 637 10.25 9.16 -0.47
N VAL A 638 9.27 9.37 -1.33
CA VAL A 638 9.11 8.65 -2.59
C VAL A 638 9.78 9.47 -3.67
N PHE A 639 10.60 8.87 -4.51
CA PHE A 639 11.29 9.57 -5.59
C PHE A 639 11.41 8.70 -6.83
N GLY A 640 11.49 9.33 -7.98
CA GLY A 640 11.60 8.67 -9.27
C GLY A 640 12.02 9.66 -10.35
N SER A 641 11.97 9.24 -11.61
CA SER A 641 12.36 10.07 -12.73
C SER A 641 11.19 10.73 -13.44
N VAL A 642 11.51 11.82 -14.10
CA VAL A 642 10.68 12.48 -15.10
C VAL A 642 11.43 12.57 -16.44
N ALA A 643 12.64 12.01 -16.50
CA ALA A 643 13.51 12.06 -17.67
C ALA A 643 13.47 10.74 -18.46
N HIS A 644 13.35 10.84 -19.77
CA HIS A 644 13.34 9.68 -20.67
C HIS A 644 14.59 8.79 -20.60
N ARG A 645 15.70 9.32 -20.10
CA ARG A 645 16.95 8.55 -19.93
C ARG A 645 16.80 7.39 -18.95
N PHE A 646 15.86 7.49 -18.00
CA PHE A 646 15.60 6.48 -16.99
C PHE A 646 14.33 5.66 -17.26
N GLU A 647 13.47 6.13 -18.18
CA GLU A 647 12.13 5.61 -18.38
C GLU A 647 11.83 5.44 -19.86
N SER A 648 12.64 4.65 -20.56
CA SER A 648 12.50 4.39 -22.00
C SER A 648 12.42 2.91 -22.35
N GLU A 649 12.62 2.02 -21.39
CA GLU A 649 12.61 0.58 -21.63
C GLU A 649 11.17 0.08 -21.86
N ILE A 650 10.92 -0.44 -23.07
CA ILE A 650 9.69 -1.10 -23.42
C ILE A 650 9.80 -2.56 -22.97
N VAL A 651 8.82 -3.01 -22.19
CA VAL A 651 8.85 -4.33 -21.54
C VAL A 651 7.65 -5.19 -21.90
N ASP A 652 7.79 -6.50 -21.71
CA ASP A 652 6.66 -7.41 -21.69
C ASP A 652 5.94 -7.27 -20.35
N PRO A 653 4.64 -6.93 -20.31
CA PRO A 653 3.93 -6.76 -19.05
C PRO A 653 3.81 -8.03 -18.20
N ASP A 654 3.99 -9.22 -18.78
CA ASP A 654 3.97 -10.49 -18.08
C ASP A 654 5.40 -10.98 -17.70
N ASP A 655 6.50 -10.29 -18.16
CA ASP A 655 7.88 -10.70 -17.91
C ASP A 655 8.86 -9.50 -17.98
N TYR A 656 9.10 -8.85 -16.84
CA TYR A 656 10.06 -7.74 -16.73
C TYR A 656 10.76 -7.75 -15.36
N ASN A 657 11.88 -7.03 -15.26
CA ASN A 657 12.56 -6.85 -13.97
C ASN A 657 11.78 -5.87 -13.09
N ASP A 658 11.23 -6.33 -11.99
CA ASP A 658 10.44 -5.54 -11.03
C ASP A 658 11.29 -4.83 -9.95
N ALA A 659 12.61 -5.04 -9.94
CA ALA A 659 13.53 -4.39 -9.03
C ALA A 659 13.98 -3.01 -9.54
N LEU A 660 14.38 -2.13 -8.63
CA LEU A 660 15.09 -0.89 -8.94
C LEU A 660 16.53 -1.22 -9.34
N ASP A 661 16.94 -0.79 -10.54
CA ASP A 661 18.30 -1.04 -11.04
C ASP A 661 19.34 -0.26 -10.22
N PRO A 662 20.49 -0.87 -9.88
CA PRO A 662 21.52 -0.24 -9.07
C PRO A 662 22.05 1.09 -9.63
N ASP A 663 22.24 1.17 -10.94
CA ASP A 663 22.75 2.37 -11.62
C ASP A 663 21.70 3.50 -11.55
N VAL A 664 20.44 3.20 -11.84
CA VAL A 664 19.33 4.15 -11.74
C VAL A 664 19.14 4.64 -10.29
N LYS A 665 19.24 3.72 -9.32
CA LYS A 665 19.25 4.06 -7.90
C LYS A 665 20.34 5.07 -7.56
N GLN A 666 21.57 4.85 -8.06
CA GLN A 666 22.69 5.75 -7.79
C GLN A 666 22.47 7.14 -8.41
N ASP A 667 21.95 7.20 -9.62
CA ASP A 667 21.64 8.46 -10.28
C ASP A 667 20.54 9.25 -9.55
N TYR A 668 19.48 8.56 -9.12
CA TYR A 668 18.43 9.18 -8.29
C TYR A 668 18.99 9.77 -7.00
N LEU A 669 19.90 9.05 -6.35
CA LEU A 669 20.53 9.49 -5.11
C LEU A 669 21.42 10.71 -5.32
N ASN A 670 22.21 10.73 -6.39
CA ASN A 670 23.05 11.87 -6.74
C ASN A 670 22.19 13.14 -6.89
N CYS A 671 21.08 13.04 -7.63
CA CYS A 671 20.16 14.17 -7.82
C CYS A 671 19.46 14.56 -6.50
N LEU A 672 19.00 13.57 -5.73
CA LEU A 672 18.29 13.79 -4.47
C LEU A 672 19.18 14.49 -3.43
N PHE A 673 20.42 14.02 -3.23
CA PHE A 673 21.35 14.61 -2.26
C PHE A 673 21.89 15.97 -2.73
N HIS A 674 21.99 16.20 -4.03
CA HIS A 674 22.26 17.55 -4.54
C HIS A 674 21.13 18.52 -4.16
N ARG A 675 19.87 18.08 -4.34
CA ARG A 675 18.69 18.90 -4.07
C ARG A 675 18.40 19.05 -2.58
N LEU A 676 18.69 18.03 -1.76
CA LEU A 676 18.50 17.99 -0.31
C LEU A 676 19.84 17.68 0.39
N PRO A 677 20.79 18.64 0.41
CA PRO A 677 22.15 18.38 0.88
C PRO A 677 22.25 18.05 2.37
N GLY A 678 21.24 18.41 3.16
CA GLY A 678 21.15 18.04 4.58
C GLY A 678 20.57 16.66 4.84
N LEU A 679 20.08 15.98 3.79
CA LEU A 679 19.51 14.63 3.96
C LEU A 679 20.64 13.63 4.19
N GLU A 680 20.55 12.87 5.30
CA GLU A 680 21.55 11.84 5.61
C GLU A 680 21.66 10.81 4.50
N THR A 681 22.89 10.49 4.10
CA THR A 681 23.19 9.47 3.09
C THR A 681 23.08 8.05 3.64
N SER A 682 23.05 7.90 4.97
CA SER A 682 22.85 6.63 5.67
C SER A 682 21.39 6.16 5.59
N GLY A 683 21.17 4.88 5.79
CA GLY A 683 19.87 4.24 5.79
C GLY A 683 19.55 3.51 4.49
N GLU A 684 18.65 2.55 4.60
CA GLU A 684 18.27 1.70 3.48
C GLU A 684 17.42 2.49 2.46
N ILE A 685 17.70 2.25 1.19
CA ILE A 685 16.89 2.70 0.07
C ILE A 685 16.31 1.47 -0.58
N VAL A 686 15.03 1.32 -0.45
CA VAL A 686 14.25 0.30 -1.14
C VAL A 686 13.65 0.88 -2.40
N GLY A 687 13.39 0.05 -3.39
CA GLY A 687 12.75 0.50 -4.61
C GLY A 687 12.23 -0.68 -5.40
N PHE A 688 11.36 -0.35 -6.31
CA PHE A 688 10.73 -1.31 -7.22
C PHE A 688 10.61 -0.71 -8.61
N SER A 689 10.32 -1.54 -9.58
CA SER A 689 9.85 -1.07 -10.87
C SER A 689 8.45 -1.58 -11.18
N SER A 690 7.75 -0.85 -12.00
CA SER A 690 6.43 -1.16 -12.52
C SER A 690 6.33 -0.64 -13.94
N MET A 691 5.12 -0.46 -14.46
CA MET A 691 4.93 -0.03 -15.83
C MET A 691 3.95 1.14 -15.94
N TYR A 692 4.27 2.06 -16.85
CA TYR A 692 3.26 2.91 -17.46
C TYR A 692 2.82 2.31 -18.81
N THR A 693 1.67 2.72 -19.29
CA THR A 693 1.31 2.57 -20.69
C THR A 693 1.57 3.92 -21.35
N VAL A 694 2.74 4.08 -21.96
CA VAL A 694 3.18 5.36 -22.50
C VAL A 694 2.73 5.49 -23.95
N ASN A 695 1.96 6.55 -24.23
CA ASN A 695 1.68 6.96 -25.59
C ASN A 695 2.95 7.60 -26.17
N GLN A 696 3.58 6.93 -27.14
CA GLN A 696 4.87 7.29 -27.69
C GLN A 696 4.82 8.54 -28.58
N ASP A 697 3.63 8.90 -29.08
CA ASP A 697 3.47 10.02 -30.00
C ASP A 697 3.30 11.35 -29.27
N ASP A 698 2.49 11.38 -28.21
CA ASP A 698 2.13 12.63 -27.53
C ASP A 698 1.91 12.53 -26.02
N VAL A 699 2.23 11.41 -25.41
CA VAL A 699 2.08 11.13 -23.95
C VAL A 699 0.67 11.31 -23.38
N HIS A 700 -0.34 11.42 -24.23
CA HIS A 700 -1.75 11.58 -23.85
C HIS A 700 -2.57 10.33 -24.15
N PRO A 701 -3.60 10.02 -23.34
CA PRO A 701 -4.36 8.79 -23.47
C PRO A 701 -5.24 8.75 -24.72
N VAL A 702 -5.71 7.54 -25.00
CA VAL A 702 -6.74 7.27 -26.02
C VAL A 702 -8.01 6.82 -25.30
N ILE A 703 -9.10 7.59 -25.44
CA ILE A 703 -10.37 7.37 -24.72
C ILE A 703 -11.53 7.52 -25.69
N GLY A 704 -12.35 6.48 -25.87
CA GLY A 704 -13.55 6.55 -26.69
C GLY A 704 -13.82 5.28 -27.49
N GLU A 705 -14.90 5.27 -28.28
CA GLU A 705 -15.25 4.15 -29.15
C GLU A 705 -14.21 4.01 -30.27
N SER A 706 -13.68 2.79 -30.41
CA SER A 706 -12.66 2.49 -31.42
C SER A 706 -13.26 2.34 -32.82
N ASN A 707 -12.41 2.07 -33.83
CA ASN A 707 -12.86 1.71 -35.16
C ASN A 707 -13.63 0.37 -35.22
N VAL A 708 -13.70 -0.37 -34.13
CA VAL A 708 -14.48 -1.59 -33.96
C VAL A 708 -15.74 -1.22 -33.16
N PRO A 709 -16.92 -1.12 -33.77
CA PRO A 709 -18.15 -0.70 -33.10
C PRO A 709 -18.42 -1.58 -31.86
N GLY A 710 -18.82 -0.96 -30.76
CA GLY A 710 -19.06 -1.64 -29.47
C GLY A 710 -17.81 -1.93 -28.67
N LEU A 711 -16.60 -1.59 -29.16
CA LEU A 711 -15.35 -1.70 -28.42
C LEU A 711 -14.76 -0.31 -28.13
N TRP A 712 -14.56 -0.01 -26.88
CA TRP A 712 -14.05 1.26 -26.37
C TRP A 712 -12.61 1.12 -25.92
N ALA A 713 -11.77 2.08 -26.28
CA ALA A 713 -10.40 2.21 -25.80
C ALA A 713 -10.35 3.12 -24.56
N CYS A 714 -9.57 2.73 -23.57
CA CYS A 714 -9.26 3.55 -22.39
C CYS A 714 -7.85 3.20 -21.89
N ASN A 715 -6.80 3.70 -22.59
CA ASN A 715 -5.41 3.36 -22.29
C ASN A 715 -4.42 4.48 -22.68
N GLY A 716 -3.13 4.23 -22.49
CA GLY A 716 -2.08 5.15 -22.90
C GLY A 716 -1.89 6.36 -21.97
N PHE A 717 -2.16 6.21 -20.69
CA PHE A 717 -2.18 7.32 -19.74
C PHE A 717 -0.80 7.88 -19.33
N SER A 718 0.29 7.30 -19.76
CA SER A 718 1.64 7.85 -19.63
C SER A 718 2.01 8.39 -18.23
N GLY A 719 1.57 7.71 -17.15
CA GLY A 719 1.76 8.14 -15.76
C GLY A 719 0.72 9.12 -15.21
N HIS A 720 -0.23 9.57 -16.04
CA HIS A 720 -1.26 10.55 -15.61
C HIS A 720 -2.55 9.90 -15.08
N GLY A 721 -2.72 8.59 -15.26
CA GLY A 721 -3.99 7.89 -15.13
C GLY A 721 -4.69 8.08 -13.80
N PHE A 722 -4.00 7.93 -12.68
CA PHE A 722 -4.61 7.96 -11.36
C PHE A 722 -5.38 9.27 -11.12
N LYS A 723 -4.75 10.41 -11.38
CA LYS A 723 -5.35 11.74 -11.14
C LYS A 723 -6.50 12.07 -12.12
N LEU A 724 -6.48 11.53 -13.33
CA LEU A 724 -7.51 11.78 -14.35
C LEU A 724 -8.71 10.81 -14.24
N ALA A 725 -8.57 9.70 -13.48
CA ALA A 725 -9.51 8.59 -13.53
C ALA A 725 -10.97 8.94 -13.19
N PRO A 726 -11.29 9.79 -12.20
CA PRO A 726 -12.68 10.18 -11.94
C PRO A 726 -13.33 10.90 -13.14
N ALA A 727 -12.61 11.83 -13.77
CA ALA A 727 -13.09 12.57 -14.93
C ALA A 727 -13.21 11.69 -16.19
N VAL A 728 -12.24 10.78 -16.38
CA VAL A 728 -12.30 9.78 -17.47
C VAL A 728 -13.48 8.84 -17.28
N GLY A 729 -13.73 8.36 -16.06
CA GLY A 729 -14.89 7.56 -15.73
C GLY A 729 -16.20 8.28 -16.08
N SER A 730 -16.31 9.57 -15.72
CA SER A 730 -17.42 10.42 -16.08
C SER A 730 -17.58 10.54 -17.61
N LEU A 731 -16.50 10.86 -18.33
CA LEU A 731 -16.51 11.01 -19.78
C LEU A 731 -17.02 9.74 -20.51
N VAL A 732 -16.45 8.59 -20.16
CA VAL A 732 -16.81 7.31 -20.79
C VAL A 732 -18.25 6.94 -20.47
N ALA A 733 -18.68 7.11 -19.22
CA ALA A 733 -20.03 6.78 -18.81
C ALA A 733 -21.08 7.72 -19.43
N GLN A 734 -20.78 9.01 -19.60
CA GLN A 734 -21.64 9.96 -20.35
C GLN A 734 -21.87 9.48 -21.79
N GLN A 735 -20.80 9.06 -22.45
CA GLN A 735 -20.88 8.63 -23.86
C GLN A 735 -21.61 7.30 -24.02
N ILE A 736 -21.42 6.33 -23.13
CA ILE A 736 -22.06 5.02 -23.21
C ILE A 736 -23.56 5.12 -22.88
N THR A 737 -23.93 5.86 -21.85
CA THR A 737 -25.33 5.93 -21.39
C THR A 737 -26.13 7.07 -22.01
N GLY A 738 -25.46 8.12 -22.50
CA GLY A 738 -26.12 9.36 -22.91
C GLY A 738 -26.71 10.16 -21.75
N LEU A 739 -26.48 9.73 -20.51
CA LEU A 739 -27.01 10.34 -19.29
C LEU A 739 -25.96 11.21 -18.60
N LYS A 740 -26.45 12.25 -17.90
CA LYS A 740 -25.65 13.09 -17.00
C LYS A 740 -26.24 13.02 -15.59
N THR A 741 -25.39 13.25 -14.60
CA THR A 741 -25.77 13.38 -13.19
C THR A 741 -25.66 14.86 -12.77
N ASP A 742 -26.16 15.19 -11.56
CA ASP A 742 -26.11 16.57 -11.06
C ASP A 742 -24.72 16.97 -10.53
N ALA A 743 -23.83 15.99 -10.31
CA ALA A 743 -22.50 16.20 -9.75
C ALA A 743 -21.46 15.29 -10.39
N TRP A 744 -20.17 15.67 -10.28
CA TRP A 744 -19.01 14.91 -10.75
C TRP A 744 -18.99 14.67 -12.26
N GLU A 745 -19.53 15.62 -13.03
CA GLU A 745 -19.53 15.62 -14.48
C GLU A 745 -18.32 16.37 -15.03
N THR A 746 -17.60 15.71 -15.96
CA THR A 746 -16.59 16.43 -16.74
C THR A 746 -17.24 17.22 -17.87
N SER A 747 -16.73 18.43 -18.12
CA SER A 747 -17.12 19.27 -19.26
C SER A 747 -16.13 19.21 -20.43
N VAL A 748 -15.08 18.40 -20.31
CA VAL A 748 -14.06 18.26 -21.37
C VAL A 748 -14.66 17.62 -22.60
N ALA A 749 -14.27 18.13 -23.79
CA ALA A 749 -14.78 17.66 -25.07
C ALA A 749 -14.45 16.18 -25.31
N HIS A 750 -15.44 15.43 -25.79
CA HIS A 750 -15.37 13.98 -25.94
C HIS A 750 -14.33 13.52 -26.96
N ASP A 751 -14.02 14.32 -27.96
CA ASP A 751 -13.12 14.01 -29.07
C ASP A 751 -11.65 14.36 -28.81
N PHE A 752 -11.38 15.17 -27.77
CA PHE A 752 -10.01 15.61 -27.44
C PHE A 752 -9.03 14.43 -27.24
N MET A 753 -9.46 13.38 -26.56
CA MET A 753 -8.70 12.15 -26.33
C MET A 753 -9.17 10.98 -27.22
N GLY A 754 -9.97 11.22 -28.24
CA GLY A 754 -10.61 10.20 -29.06
C GLY A 754 -9.62 9.31 -29.82
N PRO A 755 -9.97 8.03 -30.14
CA PRO A 755 -9.06 7.09 -30.80
C PRO A 755 -8.64 7.49 -32.22
N GLY A 756 -9.39 8.35 -32.89
CA GLY A 756 -9.15 8.84 -34.25
C GLY A 756 -8.45 10.21 -34.33
N ARG A 757 -8.07 10.79 -33.19
CA ARG A 757 -7.44 12.12 -33.14
C ARG A 757 -6.03 12.11 -33.74
N GLU A 758 -5.63 13.24 -34.30
CA GLU A 758 -4.21 13.44 -34.64
C GLU A 758 -3.37 13.56 -33.36
N PRO A 759 -2.09 13.13 -33.39
CA PRO A 759 -1.19 13.32 -32.28
C PRO A 759 -1.10 14.79 -31.86
N LEU A 760 -1.20 15.04 -30.55
CA LEU A 760 -1.09 16.39 -30.00
C LEU A 760 0.33 16.91 -30.11
N THR A 761 0.49 18.16 -30.53
CA THR A 761 1.80 18.77 -30.68
C THR A 761 2.27 19.37 -29.37
N LEU A 762 3.22 18.70 -28.71
CA LEU A 762 3.86 19.13 -27.48
C LEU A 762 5.14 19.90 -27.79
N LYS A 763 5.37 21.00 -27.05
CA LYS A 763 6.66 21.72 -27.10
C LYS A 763 7.78 20.89 -26.48
N VAL A 764 7.46 20.17 -25.39
CA VAL A 764 8.37 19.27 -24.68
C VAL A 764 7.60 17.99 -24.34
N LYS A 765 8.12 16.85 -24.77
CA LYS A 765 7.56 15.54 -24.43
C LYS A 765 8.19 15.06 -23.11
N THR A 766 7.55 15.34 -22.00
CA THR A 766 7.92 14.81 -20.69
C THR A 766 6.69 14.20 -20.02
N HIS A 767 6.87 13.41 -18.98
CA HIS A 767 5.76 12.96 -18.13
C HIS A 767 5.05 14.09 -17.37
N PHE A 768 5.50 15.33 -17.56
CA PHE A 768 4.81 16.55 -17.11
C PHE A 768 4.02 17.25 -18.21
N ALA A 769 4.00 16.71 -19.41
CA ALA A 769 3.33 17.29 -20.59
C ALA A 769 1.79 17.39 -20.44
#